data_18c001156fe42769df26d55cd124dec4
#
_entry.id   18c001156fe42769df26d55cd124dec4
#
_cell.length_a   1.000
_cell.length_b   1.000
_cell.length_c   1.000
_cell.angle_alpha   90.00
_cell.angle_beta   90.00
_cell.angle_gamma   90.00
#
_symmetry.space_group_name_H-M   'P 1'
#
loop_
_entity.id
_entity.type
_entity.pdbx_description
1 polymer ?
#
loop_
_entity_poly.entity_id
_entity_poly.type
_entity_poly.pdbx_seq_one_letter_code
_entity_poly.pdbx_strand_id
1 'polypeptide(L)'
;MHKTKHIKPLARSRSPQTAATPALAEQEALVALFTAGRFAEGETLARQLTQRYPDAAFSWKALGTLLLAGDRQREALPVLKRAVELAPYDAESINSLGKTLQDLNQVEEALDCFNQALALRPDSAIVINDQANILKALHRPTEALTGYVRALAHHRRAIELKADFNGAKINYVNCLKRLHFQYDDPSVRQLLLQAITEGWCRPDELTNICNDFIKFNPIIRDAIQRSQHTWSAQSSLQQLLETTEIDAILNDTLFVQVMETIAICDVELEQLLTLLRYSMLLQTLTTNAATPAQLQLLQLIAIQCYLNEYVFAVTDDETAHLAELKQNLITAIEQQLPISALQVVTLAAYYPLDCLPTAMTLFERPSLTSLTAILIQHLREPQQQAEYRRHMPQLTPIESGISALVKNQYEENPYPRWVKTAAVTQSLTIDAFIRQQFPLVQFYPLRKQTNADILIAGCGTGLHSIDTALRFTDSQVLAIDFSLASLSYAQRKTAELGITNLRYAQADILQFNTLDLQFDLIESAGVLHHLEDPVLGWKILLEHLRPGGFMSLGLYSQCARRSVVKAQEFIAAQGYQATADDIRRCRQALIKQTDIPEYQHLISGRDFHSLSGCRDLLFHVNEHHFTLPQIAELLRELKLNFLGFIIDHAVINDYCNCFPDDPTATNLEYWDQFEQEHPSTFANMYQFWMQKAS
;
A
#
# COMPACT_ATOMS: atom_id res chain seq x y z
N MET A 1 -9.24 6.31 -49.16
CA MET A 1 -9.22 7.58 -49.92
C MET A 1 -9.29 8.72 -48.91
N HIS A 2 -8.16 9.12 -48.35
CA HIS A 2 -8.07 10.26 -47.44
C HIS A 2 -7.53 11.47 -48.21
N LYS A 3 -8.30 12.57 -48.18
CA LYS A 3 -7.94 13.83 -48.78
C LYS A 3 -6.90 14.56 -47.93
N THR A 4 -5.69 14.63 -48.42
CA THR A 4 -4.62 15.51 -47.93
C THR A 4 -4.99 16.98 -48.23
N LYS A 5 -5.19 17.79 -47.22
CA LYS A 5 -5.31 19.25 -47.36
C LYS A 5 -3.91 19.85 -47.49
N HIS A 6 -3.60 20.36 -48.69
CA HIS A 6 -2.43 21.19 -48.92
C HIS A 6 -2.56 22.55 -48.18
N ILE A 7 -1.65 22.82 -47.29
CA ILE A 7 -1.46 24.16 -46.72
C ILE A 7 -0.66 24.98 -47.67
N LYS A 8 -1.21 26.15 -48.09
CA LYS A 8 -0.52 27.15 -48.92
C LYS A 8 0.62 27.80 -48.12
N PRO A 9 1.77 28.09 -48.76
CA PRO A 9 2.86 28.84 -48.12
C PRO A 9 2.47 30.32 -47.98
N LEU A 10 2.56 30.82 -46.75
CA LEU A 10 2.44 32.23 -46.44
C LEU A 10 3.68 33.01 -46.82
N ALA A 11 3.48 34.19 -47.33
CA ALA A 11 4.39 35.08 -47.97
C ALA A 11 5.51 35.58 -47.03
N ARG A 12 6.64 35.86 -47.69
CA ARG A 12 7.88 36.44 -47.16
C ARG A 12 7.72 37.83 -46.51
N SER A 13 8.56 38.02 -45.49
CA SER A 13 9.30 39.20 -45.12
C SER A 13 8.72 40.10 -44.03
N ARG A 14 9.25 39.88 -42.84
CA ARG A 14 9.81 40.97 -42.02
C ARG A 14 11.11 40.46 -41.40
N SER A 15 12.18 41.25 -41.51
CA SER A 15 13.43 41.01 -40.79
C SER A 15 13.15 40.78 -39.31
N PRO A 16 13.83 39.87 -38.61
CA PRO A 16 13.63 39.69 -37.18
C PRO A 16 14.11 40.95 -36.45
N GLN A 17 13.20 41.85 -36.12
CA GLN A 17 13.43 42.74 -34.98
C GLN A 17 13.64 41.81 -33.80
N THR A 18 14.82 41.82 -33.20
CA THR A 18 15.11 41.11 -31.93
C THR A 18 14.06 41.54 -30.94
N ALA A 19 13.10 40.64 -30.61
CA ALA A 19 12.08 40.91 -29.61
C ALA A 19 12.80 41.32 -28.32
N ALA A 20 12.37 42.44 -27.71
CA ALA A 20 12.94 42.91 -26.46
C ALA A 20 12.72 41.81 -25.42
N THR A 21 13.79 41.31 -24.81
CA THR A 21 13.77 40.27 -23.77
C THR A 21 14.05 40.91 -22.40
N PRO A 22 13.51 40.33 -21.30
CA PRO A 22 13.86 40.77 -19.95
C PRO A 22 15.36 40.80 -19.73
N ALA A 23 15.87 41.80 -19.01
CA ALA A 23 17.26 41.87 -18.63
C ALA A 23 17.68 40.63 -17.81
N LEU A 24 18.93 40.20 -17.90
CA LEU A 24 19.41 39.02 -17.17
C LEU A 24 19.11 39.10 -15.65
N ALA A 25 19.29 40.29 -15.07
CA ALA A 25 18.99 40.53 -13.67
C ALA A 25 17.51 40.33 -13.32
N GLU A 26 16.57 40.63 -14.24
CA GLU A 26 15.12 40.41 -14.05
C GLU A 26 14.81 38.90 -14.14
N GLN A 27 15.48 38.19 -15.03
CA GLN A 27 15.35 36.72 -15.15
C GLN A 27 15.90 36.02 -13.90
N GLU A 28 17.09 36.39 -13.43
CA GLU A 28 17.72 35.88 -12.21
C GLU A 28 16.88 36.15 -10.97
N ALA A 29 16.32 37.35 -10.84
CA ALA A 29 15.43 37.70 -9.74
C ALA A 29 14.18 36.81 -9.68
N LEU A 30 13.60 36.51 -10.84
CA LEU A 30 12.41 35.66 -10.95
C LEU A 30 12.72 34.19 -10.59
N VAL A 31 13.86 33.68 -11.07
CA VAL A 31 14.34 32.33 -10.70
C VAL A 31 14.65 32.26 -9.20
N ALA A 32 15.27 33.29 -8.61
CA ALA A 32 15.56 33.34 -7.18
C ALA A 32 14.27 33.34 -6.33
N LEU A 33 13.24 34.07 -6.75
CA LEU A 33 11.93 34.08 -6.06
C LEU A 33 11.26 32.69 -6.13
N PHE A 34 11.31 32.05 -7.28
CA PHE A 34 10.78 30.69 -7.45
C PHE A 34 11.53 29.68 -6.56
N THR A 35 12.86 29.71 -6.57
CA THR A 35 13.72 28.82 -5.78
C THR A 35 13.54 29.03 -4.27
N ALA A 36 13.27 30.28 -3.86
CA ALA A 36 12.99 30.64 -2.47
C ALA A 36 11.55 30.30 -2.02
N GLY A 37 10.69 29.74 -2.90
CA GLY A 37 9.30 29.45 -2.59
C GLY A 37 8.39 30.70 -2.49
N ARG A 38 8.88 31.89 -2.90
CA ARG A 38 8.14 33.18 -2.84
C ARG A 38 7.25 33.36 -4.08
N PHE A 39 6.32 32.39 -4.28
CA PHE A 39 5.54 32.28 -5.52
C PHE A 39 4.66 33.52 -5.80
N ALA A 40 4.04 34.13 -4.80
CA ALA A 40 3.19 35.30 -4.99
C ALA A 40 3.97 36.51 -5.52
N GLU A 41 5.17 36.74 -5.02
CA GLU A 41 6.04 37.82 -5.48
C GLU A 41 6.61 37.50 -6.87
N GLY A 42 6.97 36.24 -7.10
CA GLY A 42 7.39 35.76 -8.42
C GLY A 42 6.29 35.95 -9.46
N GLU A 43 5.04 35.62 -9.15
CA GLU A 43 3.90 35.82 -10.04
C GLU A 43 3.70 37.30 -10.38
N THR A 44 3.77 38.16 -9.36
CA THR A 44 3.65 39.62 -9.56
C THR A 44 4.70 40.12 -10.55
N LEU A 45 5.95 39.72 -10.36
CA LEU A 45 7.06 40.08 -11.27
C LEU A 45 6.85 39.47 -12.67
N ALA A 46 6.47 38.19 -12.77
CA ALA A 46 6.22 37.51 -14.04
C ALA A 46 5.10 38.19 -14.85
N ARG A 47 3.99 38.61 -14.19
CA ARG A 47 2.92 39.36 -14.86
C ARG A 47 3.40 40.74 -15.37
N GLN A 48 4.24 41.44 -14.63
CA GLN A 48 4.86 42.71 -15.09
C GLN A 48 5.76 42.45 -16.30
N LEU A 49 6.53 41.36 -16.30
CA LEU A 49 7.40 41.00 -17.43
C LEU A 49 6.59 40.61 -18.67
N THR A 50 5.48 39.90 -18.54
CA THR A 50 4.61 39.57 -19.70
C THR A 50 3.98 40.84 -20.30
N GLN A 51 3.66 41.86 -19.49
CA GLN A 51 3.15 43.12 -19.99
C GLN A 51 4.24 43.95 -20.68
N ARG A 52 5.45 43.99 -20.10
CA ARG A 52 6.59 44.75 -20.64
C ARG A 52 7.21 44.10 -21.85
N TYR A 53 7.24 42.76 -21.90
CA TYR A 53 7.88 41.96 -22.93
C TYR A 53 6.91 40.91 -23.48
N PRO A 54 5.84 41.31 -24.19
CA PRO A 54 4.75 40.39 -24.59
C PRO A 54 5.19 39.31 -25.61
N ASP A 55 6.31 39.53 -26.30
CA ASP A 55 6.86 38.58 -27.29
C ASP A 55 8.08 37.80 -26.75
N ALA A 56 8.37 37.91 -25.44
CA ALA A 56 9.43 37.13 -24.80
C ALA A 56 8.89 35.84 -24.18
N ALA A 57 9.16 34.69 -24.79
CA ALA A 57 8.72 33.37 -24.35
C ALA A 57 9.07 33.09 -22.88
N PHE A 58 10.24 33.53 -22.39
CA PHE A 58 10.67 33.36 -21.01
C PHE A 58 9.64 33.91 -20.00
N SER A 59 9.07 35.11 -20.24
CA SER A 59 8.12 35.74 -19.32
C SER A 59 6.85 34.90 -19.18
N TRP A 60 6.34 34.39 -20.29
CA TRP A 60 5.13 33.54 -20.31
C TRP A 60 5.40 32.16 -19.71
N LYS A 61 6.55 31.54 -20.01
CA LYS A 61 6.96 30.28 -19.40
C LYS A 61 7.05 30.40 -17.88
N ALA A 62 7.71 31.45 -17.38
CA ALA A 62 7.88 31.68 -15.97
C ALA A 62 6.54 31.94 -15.26
N LEU A 63 5.65 32.74 -15.86
CA LEU A 63 4.29 32.94 -15.31
C LEU A 63 3.50 31.63 -15.29
N GLY A 64 3.55 30.83 -16.36
CA GLY A 64 2.91 29.53 -16.42
C GLY A 64 3.42 28.58 -15.32
N THR A 65 4.74 28.52 -15.13
CA THR A 65 5.34 27.67 -14.09
C THR A 65 4.92 28.12 -12.67
N LEU A 66 4.85 29.44 -12.41
CA LEU A 66 4.39 29.96 -11.13
C LEU A 66 2.90 29.70 -10.87
N LEU A 67 2.05 29.79 -11.90
CA LEU A 67 0.64 29.44 -11.80
C LEU A 67 0.46 27.96 -11.50
N LEU A 68 1.26 27.10 -12.13
CA LEU A 68 1.26 25.64 -11.82
C LEU A 68 1.74 25.36 -10.39
N ALA A 69 2.76 26.07 -9.91
CA ALA A 69 3.20 25.97 -8.51
C ALA A 69 2.14 26.43 -7.50
N GLY A 70 1.18 27.26 -7.95
CA GLY A 70 0.00 27.67 -7.18
C GLY A 70 -1.26 26.85 -7.46
N ASP A 71 -1.15 25.70 -8.11
CA ASP A 71 -2.27 24.80 -8.49
C ASP A 71 -3.39 25.47 -9.29
N ARG A 72 -3.02 26.41 -10.19
CA ARG A 72 -3.94 27.20 -11.01
C ARG A 72 -3.89 26.82 -12.48
N GLN A 73 -4.12 25.54 -12.79
CA GLN A 73 -3.98 24.94 -14.12
C GLN A 73 -4.83 25.64 -15.20
N ARG A 74 -6.08 26.00 -14.86
CA ARG A 74 -6.96 26.71 -15.81
C ARG A 74 -6.43 28.06 -16.25
N GLU A 75 -5.74 28.77 -15.35
CA GLU A 75 -5.11 30.06 -15.67
C GLU A 75 -3.75 29.85 -16.34
N ALA A 76 -3.02 28.80 -15.99
CA ALA A 76 -1.75 28.43 -16.60
C ALA A 76 -1.90 28.04 -18.08
N LEU A 77 -2.99 27.38 -18.46
CA LEU A 77 -3.23 26.86 -19.82
C LEU A 77 -3.04 27.92 -20.93
N PRO A 78 -3.76 29.06 -20.95
CA PRO A 78 -3.58 30.08 -21.99
C PRO A 78 -2.19 30.72 -21.95
N VAL A 79 -1.57 30.82 -20.77
CA VAL A 79 -0.24 31.38 -20.57
C VAL A 79 0.84 30.46 -21.19
N LEU A 80 0.75 29.16 -20.95
CA LEU A 80 1.67 28.16 -21.50
C LEU A 80 1.45 27.96 -23.00
N LYS A 81 0.20 27.99 -23.48
CA LYS A 81 -0.04 28.01 -24.95
C LYS A 81 0.70 29.17 -25.60
N ARG A 82 0.64 30.39 -25.01
CA ARG A 82 1.38 31.54 -25.52
C ARG A 82 2.90 31.35 -25.45
N ALA A 83 3.43 30.75 -24.38
CA ALA A 83 4.86 30.45 -24.26
C ALA A 83 5.33 29.51 -25.38
N VAL A 84 4.57 28.45 -25.70
CA VAL A 84 4.85 27.49 -26.75
C VAL A 84 4.74 28.12 -28.15
N GLU A 85 3.74 29.00 -28.38
CA GLU A 85 3.65 29.75 -29.65
C GLU A 85 4.88 30.60 -29.91
N LEU A 86 5.44 31.23 -28.86
CA LEU A 86 6.60 32.10 -28.97
C LEU A 86 7.92 31.29 -29.04
N ALA A 87 7.96 30.07 -28.44
CA ALA A 87 9.13 29.22 -28.47
C ALA A 87 8.73 27.75 -28.79
N PRO A 88 8.40 27.43 -30.05
CA PRO A 88 7.87 26.10 -30.44
C PRO A 88 8.92 24.97 -30.37
N TYR A 89 10.14 25.27 -30.05
CA TYR A 89 11.25 24.28 -29.87
C TYR A 89 11.75 24.21 -28.42
N ASP A 90 11.05 24.85 -27.47
CA ASP A 90 11.37 24.70 -26.05
C ASP A 90 10.64 23.48 -25.46
N ALA A 91 11.33 22.36 -25.39
CA ALA A 91 10.79 21.10 -24.88
C ALA A 91 10.22 21.21 -23.45
N GLU A 92 10.75 22.12 -22.60
CA GLU A 92 10.22 22.32 -21.24
C GLU A 92 8.86 23.02 -21.24
N SER A 93 8.68 24.07 -22.05
CA SER A 93 7.38 24.76 -22.19
C SER A 93 6.32 23.82 -22.76
N ILE A 94 6.71 23.01 -23.76
CA ILE A 94 5.80 22.00 -24.36
C ILE A 94 5.43 20.94 -23.33
N ASN A 95 6.37 20.45 -22.52
CA ASN A 95 6.10 19.49 -21.45
C ASN A 95 5.18 20.09 -20.38
N SER A 96 5.44 21.34 -19.95
CA SER A 96 4.58 22.03 -18.97
C SER A 96 3.16 22.23 -19.50
N LEU A 97 3.00 22.51 -20.79
CA LEU A 97 1.69 22.57 -21.43
C LEU A 97 1.02 21.19 -21.45
N GLY A 98 1.74 20.13 -21.82
CA GLY A 98 1.26 18.76 -21.80
C GLY A 98 0.75 18.33 -20.41
N LYS A 99 1.54 18.62 -19.37
CA LYS A 99 1.15 18.34 -17.98
C LYS A 99 -0.10 19.12 -17.56
N THR A 100 -0.19 20.41 -17.93
CA THR A 100 -1.38 21.23 -17.66
C THR A 100 -2.63 20.67 -18.35
N LEU A 101 -2.49 20.21 -19.59
CA LEU A 101 -3.57 19.56 -20.33
C LEU A 101 -3.99 18.23 -19.69
N GLN A 102 -3.02 17.45 -19.22
CA GLN A 102 -3.27 16.21 -18.47
C GLN A 102 -4.05 16.49 -17.19
N ASP A 103 -3.64 17.46 -16.38
CA ASP A 103 -4.30 17.86 -15.14
C ASP A 103 -5.74 18.38 -15.37
N LEU A 104 -6.02 18.88 -16.58
CA LEU A 104 -7.33 19.31 -17.04
C LEU A 104 -8.12 18.21 -17.79
N ASN A 105 -7.64 16.97 -17.76
CA ASN A 105 -8.21 15.80 -18.43
C ASN A 105 -8.32 15.93 -19.98
N GLN A 106 -7.47 16.75 -20.60
CA GLN A 106 -7.34 16.88 -22.06
C GLN A 106 -6.25 15.94 -22.57
N VAL A 107 -6.54 14.65 -22.55
CA VAL A 107 -5.55 13.56 -22.58
C VAL A 107 -4.87 13.42 -23.95
N GLU A 108 -5.62 13.57 -25.06
CA GLU A 108 -5.10 13.48 -26.42
C GLU A 108 -4.16 14.66 -26.75
N GLU A 109 -4.58 15.89 -26.40
CA GLU A 109 -3.75 17.07 -26.60
C GLU A 109 -2.46 17.01 -25.76
N ALA A 110 -2.55 16.45 -24.55
CA ALA A 110 -1.39 16.24 -23.68
C ALA A 110 -0.40 15.24 -24.30
N LEU A 111 -0.88 14.12 -24.87
CA LEU A 111 -0.04 13.15 -25.57
C LEU A 111 0.71 13.77 -26.74
N ASP A 112 0.04 14.61 -27.55
CA ASP A 112 0.66 15.32 -28.64
C ASP A 112 1.80 16.24 -28.15
N CYS A 113 1.60 16.95 -27.04
CA CYS A 113 2.65 17.77 -26.43
C CYS A 113 3.84 16.91 -25.98
N PHE A 114 3.60 15.79 -25.28
CA PHE A 114 4.71 14.92 -24.86
C PHE A 114 5.45 14.29 -26.03
N ASN A 115 4.76 13.90 -27.11
CA ASN A 115 5.39 13.43 -28.33
C ASN A 115 6.30 14.49 -28.96
N GLN A 116 5.84 15.76 -29.00
CA GLN A 116 6.64 16.87 -29.51
C GLN A 116 7.85 17.16 -28.62
N ALA A 117 7.67 17.16 -27.30
CA ALA A 117 8.76 17.37 -26.35
C ALA A 117 9.83 16.28 -26.45
N LEU A 118 9.44 15.01 -26.63
CA LEU A 118 10.37 13.88 -26.84
C LEU A 118 11.05 13.91 -28.21
N ALA A 119 10.39 14.40 -29.24
CA ALA A 119 11.05 14.63 -30.53
C ALA A 119 12.21 15.65 -30.43
N LEU A 120 12.12 16.62 -29.51
CA LEU A 120 13.15 17.60 -29.23
C LEU A 120 14.20 17.10 -28.23
N ARG A 121 13.81 16.33 -27.22
CA ARG A 121 14.66 15.73 -26.17
C ARG A 121 14.30 14.27 -25.93
N PRO A 122 14.82 13.32 -26.73
CA PRO A 122 14.43 11.90 -26.68
C PRO A 122 14.75 11.19 -25.33
N ASP A 123 15.74 11.68 -24.60
CA ASP A 123 16.21 11.07 -23.36
C ASP A 123 15.75 11.84 -22.10
N SER A 124 14.64 12.60 -22.20
CA SER A 124 14.08 13.28 -21.04
C SER A 124 13.27 12.30 -20.17
N ALA A 125 13.84 11.83 -19.05
CA ALA A 125 13.20 10.90 -18.12
C ALA A 125 11.83 11.43 -17.62
N ILE A 126 11.72 12.75 -17.40
CA ILE A 126 10.47 13.40 -16.95
C ILE A 126 9.39 13.26 -18.03
N VAL A 127 9.70 13.64 -19.27
CA VAL A 127 8.71 13.61 -20.37
C VAL A 127 8.33 12.18 -20.71
N ILE A 128 9.28 11.23 -20.67
CA ILE A 128 9.01 9.79 -20.86
C ILE A 128 8.02 9.28 -19.79
N ASN A 129 8.24 9.65 -18.52
CA ASN A 129 7.34 9.28 -17.43
C ASN A 129 5.95 9.90 -17.62
N ASP A 130 5.86 11.18 -17.97
CA ASP A 130 4.58 11.87 -18.16
C ASP A 130 3.82 11.29 -19.38
N GLN A 131 4.52 10.98 -20.48
CA GLN A 131 3.94 10.26 -21.60
C GLN A 131 3.42 8.88 -21.21
N ALA A 132 4.14 8.13 -20.36
CA ALA A 132 3.71 6.83 -19.88
C ALA A 132 2.40 6.91 -19.09
N ASN A 133 2.26 7.94 -18.24
CA ASN A 133 1.02 8.18 -17.49
C ASN A 133 -0.17 8.43 -18.41
N ILE A 134 0.02 9.21 -19.47
CA ILE A 134 -1.01 9.46 -20.48
C ILE A 134 -1.37 8.19 -21.25
N LEU A 135 -0.39 7.41 -21.68
CA LEU A 135 -0.65 6.15 -22.39
C LEU A 135 -1.47 5.17 -21.55
N LYS A 136 -1.24 5.16 -20.24
CA LYS A 136 -2.04 4.40 -19.28
C LYS A 136 -3.48 4.91 -19.21
N ALA A 137 -3.71 6.23 -19.24
CA ALA A 137 -5.03 6.86 -19.11
C ALA A 137 -5.89 6.74 -20.38
N LEU A 138 -5.28 6.67 -21.57
CA LEU A 138 -5.99 6.65 -22.87
C LEU A 138 -6.62 5.29 -23.22
N HIS A 139 -6.21 4.21 -22.55
CA HIS A 139 -6.66 2.88 -22.93
C HIS A 139 -7.99 2.50 -22.25
N ARG A 140 -9.00 2.16 -23.08
CA ARG A 140 -10.26 1.57 -22.63
C ARG A 140 -10.01 0.19 -22.00
N PRO A 141 -10.94 -0.36 -21.20
CA PRO A 141 -10.71 -1.62 -20.45
C PRO A 141 -10.16 -2.78 -21.28
N THR A 142 -10.60 -2.93 -22.54
CA THR A 142 -10.12 -3.97 -23.46
C THR A 142 -8.72 -3.72 -24.02
N GLU A 143 -8.24 -2.48 -24.02
CA GLU A 143 -6.92 -2.05 -24.51
C GLU A 143 -5.97 -1.67 -23.35
N ALA A 144 -6.49 -1.67 -22.11
CA ALA A 144 -5.76 -1.27 -20.91
C ALA A 144 -4.45 -2.05 -20.73
N LEU A 145 -4.47 -3.37 -20.97
CA LEU A 145 -3.28 -4.22 -20.85
C LEU A 145 -2.14 -3.72 -21.76
N THR A 146 -2.44 -3.40 -23.02
CA THR A 146 -1.45 -2.86 -23.96
C THR A 146 -0.90 -1.53 -23.49
N GLY A 147 -1.74 -0.66 -22.92
CA GLY A 147 -1.32 0.61 -22.32
C GLY A 147 -0.40 0.43 -21.12
N TYR A 148 -0.73 -0.48 -20.22
CA TYR A 148 0.12 -0.79 -19.07
C TYR A 148 1.48 -1.38 -19.47
N VAL A 149 1.53 -2.29 -20.46
CA VAL A 149 2.79 -2.84 -20.97
C VAL A 149 3.67 -1.73 -21.58
N ARG A 150 3.07 -0.82 -22.38
CA ARG A 150 3.80 0.32 -22.97
C ARG A 150 4.27 1.29 -21.87
N ALA A 151 3.40 1.64 -20.93
CA ALA A 151 3.74 2.50 -19.80
C ALA A 151 4.88 1.89 -18.96
N LEU A 152 4.84 0.59 -18.70
CA LEU A 152 5.89 -0.12 -17.97
C LEU A 152 7.27 0.05 -18.63
N ALA A 153 7.34 -0.13 -19.96
CA ALA A 153 8.59 0.03 -20.71
C ALA A 153 9.10 1.49 -20.65
N HIS A 154 8.21 2.48 -20.73
CA HIS A 154 8.56 3.89 -20.62
C HIS A 154 9.03 4.28 -19.19
N HIS A 155 8.31 3.83 -18.15
CA HIS A 155 8.73 4.08 -16.77
C HIS A 155 10.08 3.42 -16.46
N ARG A 156 10.32 2.19 -16.95
CA ARG A 156 11.62 1.54 -16.87
C ARG A 156 12.70 2.41 -17.52
N ARG A 157 12.46 2.89 -18.72
CA ARG A 157 13.41 3.78 -19.43
C ARG A 157 13.68 5.06 -18.64
N ALA A 158 12.66 5.65 -18.01
CA ALA A 158 12.82 6.83 -17.17
C ALA A 158 13.70 6.54 -15.93
N ILE A 159 13.56 5.37 -15.31
CA ILE A 159 14.39 4.93 -14.18
C ILE A 159 15.84 4.68 -14.63
N GLU A 160 16.06 4.05 -15.78
CA GLU A 160 17.39 3.82 -16.35
C GLU A 160 18.13 5.13 -16.63
N LEU A 161 17.44 6.16 -17.11
CA LEU A 161 17.99 7.48 -17.40
C LEU A 161 18.24 8.31 -16.13
N LYS A 162 17.43 8.12 -15.10
CA LYS A 162 17.50 8.82 -13.83
C LYS A 162 17.12 7.89 -12.68
N ALA A 163 18.11 7.24 -12.08
CA ALA A 163 17.90 6.21 -11.06
C ALA A 163 17.24 6.71 -9.77
N ASP A 164 17.34 8.01 -9.46
CA ASP A 164 16.70 8.66 -8.31
C ASP A 164 15.31 9.26 -8.63
N PHE A 165 14.73 8.94 -9.81
CA PHE A 165 13.42 9.44 -10.20
C PHE A 165 12.28 8.70 -9.52
N ASN A 166 11.93 9.11 -8.30
CA ASN A 166 10.91 8.46 -7.47
C ASN A 166 9.54 8.41 -8.15
N GLY A 167 9.14 9.44 -8.90
CA GLY A 167 7.88 9.42 -9.66
C GLY A 167 7.81 8.26 -10.66
N ALA A 168 8.88 7.99 -11.39
CA ALA A 168 8.94 6.86 -12.32
C ALA A 168 8.92 5.51 -11.58
N LYS A 169 9.59 5.40 -10.41
CA LYS A 169 9.59 4.20 -9.56
C LYS A 169 8.17 3.85 -9.08
N ILE A 170 7.45 4.83 -8.53
CA ILE A 170 6.06 4.67 -8.07
C ILE A 170 5.16 4.27 -9.25
N ASN A 171 5.26 4.96 -10.38
CA ASN A 171 4.44 4.67 -11.56
C ASN A 171 4.75 3.29 -12.15
N TYR A 172 6.04 2.88 -12.13
CA TYR A 172 6.47 1.54 -12.55
C TYR A 172 5.78 0.46 -11.70
N VAL A 173 5.84 0.59 -10.37
CA VAL A 173 5.17 -0.33 -9.43
C VAL A 173 3.67 -0.36 -9.66
N ASN A 174 3.03 0.80 -9.86
CA ASN A 174 1.59 0.87 -10.13
C ASN A 174 1.19 0.16 -11.46
N CYS A 175 2.09 0.14 -12.44
CA CYS A 175 1.89 -0.68 -13.64
C CYS A 175 2.08 -2.17 -13.35
N LEU A 176 3.13 -2.53 -12.59
CA LEU A 176 3.41 -3.93 -12.22
C LEU A 176 2.22 -4.60 -11.54
N LYS A 177 1.57 -3.92 -10.59
CA LYS A 177 0.41 -4.45 -9.84
C LYS A 177 -0.77 -4.87 -10.72
N ARG A 178 -0.80 -4.43 -11.99
CA ARG A 178 -1.91 -4.67 -12.93
C ARG A 178 -1.57 -5.65 -14.05
N LEU A 179 -0.33 -6.12 -14.07
CA LEU A 179 0.17 -7.01 -15.11
C LEU A 179 0.34 -8.42 -14.57
N HIS A 180 -0.02 -9.40 -15.39
CA HIS A 180 0.33 -10.80 -15.21
C HIS A 180 1.38 -11.18 -16.23
N PHE A 181 2.49 -11.71 -15.78
CA PHE A 181 3.58 -12.15 -16.62
C PHE A 181 3.42 -13.61 -17.00
N GLN A 182 3.84 -13.98 -18.21
CA GLN A 182 3.80 -15.35 -18.72
C GLN A 182 5.17 -16.03 -18.67
N TYR A 183 6.22 -15.26 -18.40
CA TYR A 183 7.62 -15.72 -18.36
C TYR A 183 8.45 -14.80 -17.47
N ASP A 184 9.61 -15.31 -17.06
CA ASP A 184 10.59 -14.55 -16.28
C ASP A 184 11.31 -13.52 -17.17
N ASP A 185 10.97 -12.23 -17.02
CA ASP A 185 11.72 -11.13 -17.63
C ASP A 185 12.81 -10.66 -16.67
N PRO A 186 14.10 -10.85 -17.01
CA PRO A 186 15.21 -10.50 -16.12
C PRO A 186 15.24 -9.02 -15.72
N SER A 187 14.79 -8.12 -16.62
CA SER A 187 14.76 -6.68 -16.33
C SER A 187 13.67 -6.33 -15.32
N VAL A 188 12.50 -6.97 -15.44
CA VAL A 188 11.39 -6.81 -14.48
C VAL A 188 11.80 -7.42 -13.14
N ARG A 189 12.38 -8.62 -13.14
CA ARG A 189 12.89 -9.29 -11.92
C ARG A 189 13.88 -8.41 -11.16
N GLN A 190 14.83 -7.78 -11.85
CA GLN A 190 15.81 -6.88 -11.24
C GLN A 190 15.14 -5.66 -10.60
N LEU A 191 14.22 -5.01 -11.31
CA LEU A 191 13.52 -3.83 -10.77
C LEU A 191 12.52 -4.20 -9.67
N LEU A 192 11.93 -5.39 -9.71
CA LEU A 192 11.09 -5.92 -8.64
C LEU A 192 11.92 -6.12 -7.35
N LEU A 193 13.10 -6.72 -7.46
CA LEU A 193 14.03 -6.84 -6.34
C LEU A 193 14.44 -5.47 -5.78
N GLN A 194 14.75 -4.51 -6.63
CA GLN A 194 15.05 -3.13 -6.21
C GLN A 194 13.86 -2.47 -5.52
N ALA A 195 12.64 -2.64 -6.05
CA ALA A 195 11.43 -2.07 -5.45
C ALA A 195 11.20 -2.55 -4.02
N ILE A 196 11.43 -3.84 -3.74
CA ILE A 196 11.34 -4.42 -2.40
C ILE A 196 12.47 -3.92 -1.49
N THR A 197 13.69 -3.90 -1.99
CA THR A 197 14.89 -3.56 -1.21
C THR A 197 14.92 -2.07 -0.84
N GLU A 198 14.66 -1.20 -1.81
CA GLU A 198 14.67 0.26 -1.68
C GLU A 198 13.34 0.84 -1.13
N GLY A 199 12.28 0.02 -1.03
CA GLY A 199 10.99 0.45 -0.50
C GLY A 199 10.24 1.40 -1.44
N TRP A 200 10.19 1.12 -2.77
CA TRP A 200 9.43 1.96 -3.72
C TRP A 200 7.93 1.94 -3.45
N CYS A 201 7.45 0.89 -2.81
CA CYS A 201 6.11 0.71 -2.27
C CYS A 201 6.19 -0.21 -1.06
N ARG A 202 5.08 -0.50 -0.42
CA ARG A 202 5.02 -1.55 0.59
C ARG A 202 5.24 -2.90 -0.08
N PRO A 203 6.11 -3.76 0.47
CA PRO A 203 6.40 -5.07 -0.14
C PRO A 203 5.16 -5.93 -0.37
N ASP A 204 4.19 -5.89 0.54
CA ASP A 204 2.93 -6.63 0.45
C ASP A 204 2.06 -6.24 -0.76
N GLU A 205 2.26 -5.05 -1.33
CA GLU A 205 1.59 -4.62 -2.56
C GLU A 205 2.11 -5.34 -3.82
N LEU A 206 3.27 -5.97 -3.73
CA LEU A 206 3.91 -6.73 -4.82
C LEU A 206 3.73 -8.26 -4.70
N THR A 207 2.96 -8.73 -3.73
CA THR A 207 2.82 -10.16 -3.41
C THR A 207 2.49 -11.01 -4.63
N ASN A 208 1.46 -10.66 -5.40
CA ASN A 208 1.00 -11.46 -6.54
C ASN A 208 2.08 -11.60 -7.61
N ILE A 209 2.71 -10.48 -8.01
CA ILE A 209 3.78 -10.53 -9.01
C ILE A 209 5.03 -11.27 -8.48
N CYS A 210 5.35 -11.14 -7.19
CA CYS A 210 6.44 -11.88 -6.58
C CYS A 210 6.19 -13.38 -6.61
N ASN A 211 4.97 -13.83 -6.30
CA ASN A 211 4.58 -15.22 -6.39
C ASN A 211 4.71 -15.77 -7.83
N ASP A 212 4.25 -14.99 -8.85
CA ASP A 212 4.42 -15.36 -10.25
C ASP A 212 5.90 -15.55 -10.61
N PHE A 213 6.76 -14.56 -10.25
CA PHE A 213 8.19 -14.63 -10.55
C PHE A 213 8.93 -15.74 -9.81
N ILE A 214 8.51 -16.08 -8.58
CA ILE A 214 9.02 -17.25 -7.85
C ILE A 214 8.66 -18.55 -8.61
N LYS A 215 7.43 -18.69 -9.09
CA LYS A 215 6.96 -19.89 -9.82
C LYS A 215 7.55 -20.03 -11.23
N PHE A 216 8.15 -18.97 -11.80
CA PHE A 216 8.92 -19.10 -13.04
C PHE A 216 10.25 -19.82 -12.85
N ASN A 217 10.79 -19.90 -11.63
CA ASN A 217 11.95 -20.74 -11.36
C ASN A 217 11.59 -22.22 -11.62
N PRO A 218 12.30 -22.90 -12.56
CA PRO A 218 11.92 -24.25 -12.96
C PRO A 218 12.01 -25.26 -11.81
N ILE A 219 12.97 -25.09 -10.89
CA ILE A 219 13.13 -25.99 -9.73
C ILE A 219 11.94 -25.87 -8.79
N ILE A 220 11.51 -24.63 -8.51
CA ILE A 220 10.33 -24.37 -7.65
C ILE A 220 9.07 -24.92 -8.31
N ARG A 221 8.89 -24.69 -9.60
CA ARG A 221 7.74 -25.20 -10.35
C ARG A 221 7.69 -26.74 -10.32
N ASP A 222 8.82 -27.41 -10.53
CA ASP A 222 8.90 -28.86 -10.49
C ASP A 222 8.66 -29.39 -9.06
N ALA A 223 9.15 -28.68 -8.02
CA ALA A 223 8.88 -29.01 -6.62
C ALA A 223 7.39 -28.87 -6.28
N ILE A 224 6.71 -27.82 -6.79
CA ILE A 224 5.25 -27.64 -6.67
C ILE A 224 4.52 -28.83 -7.29
N GLN A 225 4.89 -29.26 -8.50
CA GLN A 225 4.27 -30.42 -9.13
C GLN A 225 4.49 -31.70 -8.32
N ARG A 226 5.69 -31.92 -7.78
CA ARG A 226 5.97 -33.05 -6.88
C ARG A 226 5.11 -32.99 -5.62
N SER A 227 4.92 -31.81 -5.03
CA SER A 227 4.13 -31.61 -3.82
C SER A 227 2.65 -31.95 -4.00
N GLN A 228 2.05 -31.63 -5.15
CA GLN A 228 0.64 -31.94 -5.47
C GLN A 228 0.34 -33.45 -5.47
N HIS A 229 1.29 -34.28 -5.88
CA HIS A 229 1.15 -35.74 -5.91
C HIS A 229 1.42 -36.42 -4.57
N THR A 230 2.01 -35.70 -3.61
CA THR A 230 2.53 -36.30 -2.37
C THR A 230 1.79 -35.83 -1.11
N TRP A 231 0.76 -35.02 -1.24
CA TRP A 231 0.01 -34.45 -0.10
C TRP A 231 -0.56 -35.50 0.89
N SER A 232 -0.75 -36.75 0.45
CA SER A 232 -1.24 -37.86 1.28
C SER A 232 -0.16 -38.82 1.77
N ALA A 233 1.10 -38.64 1.38
CA ALA A 233 2.23 -39.52 1.71
C ALA A 233 3.26 -38.80 2.57
N GLN A 234 3.87 -39.47 3.54
CA GLN A 234 5.05 -38.99 4.27
C GLN A 234 6.24 -38.86 3.32
N SER A 235 6.35 -37.78 2.61
CA SER A 235 7.43 -37.50 1.66
C SER A 235 8.70 -37.09 2.38
N SER A 236 9.81 -37.70 2.08
CA SER A 236 11.12 -37.21 2.53
C SER A 236 11.46 -35.91 1.83
N LEU A 237 12.27 -35.06 2.48
CA LEU A 237 12.76 -33.81 1.88
C LEU A 237 13.38 -34.05 0.49
N GLN A 238 14.13 -35.14 0.34
CA GLN A 238 14.77 -35.53 -0.93
C GLN A 238 13.80 -35.86 -2.07
N GLN A 239 12.55 -36.22 -1.75
CA GLN A 239 11.50 -36.42 -2.78
C GLN A 239 10.92 -35.09 -3.25
N LEU A 240 10.98 -34.04 -2.43
CA LEU A 240 10.48 -32.71 -2.75
C LEU A 240 11.55 -31.82 -3.38
N LEU A 241 12.75 -31.80 -2.78
CA LEU A 241 13.89 -31.03 -3.23
C LEU A 241 15.20 -31.78 -2.95
N GLU A 242 16.05 -31.91 -3.96
CA GLU A 242 17.41 -32.38 -3.79
C GLU A 242 18.30 -31.27 -3.16
N THR A 243 19.42 -31.67 -2.54
CA THR A 243 20.33 -30.69 -1.89
C THR A 243 20.86 -29.65 -2.87
N THR A 244 21.20 -30.05 -4.09
CA THR A 244 21.67 -29.17 -5.17
C THR A 244 20.57 -28.21 -5.65
N GLU A 245 19.31 -28.62 -5.62
CA GLU A 245 18.15 -27.78 -5.93
C GLU A 245 17.94 -26.72 -4.84
N ILE A 246 18.13 -27.07 -3.56
CA ILE A 246 18.04 -26.13 -2.45
C ILE A 246 19.10 -25.03 -2.59
N ASP A 247 20.36 -25.38 -2.88
CA ASP A 247 21.41 -24.39 -3.11
C ASP A 247 21.07 -23.45 -4.29
N ALA A 248 20.52 -24.00 -5.37
CA ALA A 248 20.11 -23.20 -6.53
C ALA A 248 18.95 -22.24 -6.22
N ILE A 249 17.95 -22.66 -5.43
CA ILE A 249 16.84 -21.82 -4.98
C ILE A 249 17.35 -20.69 -4.08
N LEU A 250 18.26 -20.98 -3.16
CA LEU A 250 18.84 -19.99 -2.24
C LEU A 250 19.76 -18.98 -2.93
N ASN A 251 20.28 -19.29 -4.11
CA ASN A 251 20.99 -18.34 -4.97
C ASN A 251 20.05 -17.38 -5.73
N ASP A 252 18.74 -17.64 -5.75
CA ASP A 252 17.75 -16.71 -6.29
C ASP A 252 17.48 -15.60 -5.25
N THR A 253 18.10 -14.44 -5.47
CA THR A 253 18.01 -13.30 -4.55
C THR A 253 16.58 -12.74 -4.41
N LEU A 254 15.75 -12.83 -5.45
CA LEU A 254 14.35 -12.42 -5.36
C LEU A 254 13.57 -13.37 -4.44
N PHE A 255 13.76 -14.69 -4.58
CA PHE A 255 13.14 -15.67 -3.70
C PHE A 255 13.48 -15.41 -2.23
N VAL A 256 14.77 -15.28 -1.92
CA VAL A 256 15.22 -15.01 -0.54
C VAL A 256 14.61 -13.72 0.00
N GLN A 257 14.67 -12.62 -0.77
CA GLN A 257 14.14 -11.32 -0.32
C GLN A 257 12.61 -11.35 -0.11
N VAL A 258 11.87 -12.08 -0.95
CA VAL A 258 10.42 -12.27 -0.78
C VAL A 258 10.13 -13.08 0.48
N MET A 259 10.84 -14.19 0.68
CA MET A 259 10.66 -15.06 1.86
C MET A 259 10.95 -14.33 3.18
N GLU A 260 11.79 -13.30 3.17
CA GLU A 260 12.12 -12.48 4.36
C GLU A 260 11.14 -11.33 4.62
N THR A 261 10.41 -10.86 3.60
CA THR A 261 9.72 -9.56 3.71
C THR A 261 8.25 -9.56 3.32
N ILE A 262 7.80 -10.57 2.57
CA ILE A 262 6.44 -10.67 2.02
C ILE A 262 5.83 -12.00 2.46
N ALA A 263 4.65 -11.97 3.08
CA ALA A 263 3.91 -13.19 3.31
C ALA A 263 3.47 -13.82 1.98
N ILE A 264 3.74 -15.10 1.79
CA ILE A 264 3.32 -15.85 0.60
C ILE A 264 1.79 -15.94 0.58
N CYS A 265 1.17 -15.44 -0.50
CA CYS A 265 -0.27 -15.46 -0.73
C CYS A 265 -0.59 -16.26 -2.00
N ASP A 266 -0.15 -17.50 -2.03
CA ASP A 266 -0.34 -18.44 -3.14
C ASP A 266 -0.48 -19.86 -2.58
N VAL A 267 -1.58 -20.54 -2.92
CA VAL A 267 -1.93 -21.84 -2.35
C VAL A 267 -0.91 -22.92 -2.71
N GLU A 268 -0.36 -22.88 -3.93
CA GLU A 268 0.58 -23.91 -4.39
C GLU A 268 1.94 -23.77 -3.68
N LEU A 269 2.41 -22.53 -3.52
CA LEU A 269 3.61 -22.24 -2.74
C LEU A 269 3.41 -22.55 -1.25
N GLU A 270 2.24 -22.21 -0.68
CA GLU A 270 1.88 -22.55 0.71
C GLU A 270 1.94 -24.08 0.93
N GLN A 271 1.39 -24.86 0.00
CA GLN A 271 1.43 -26.33 0.06
C GLN A 271 2.86 -26.86 0.03
N LEU A 272 3.68 -26.38 -0.89
CA LEU A 272 5.09 -26.77 -0.98
C LEU A 272 5.84 -26.44 0.33
N LEU A 273 5.72 -25.20 0.84
CA LEU A 273 6.37 -24.77 2.08
C LEU A 273 5.90 -25.57 3.29
N THR A 274 4.61 -25.93 3.35
CA THR A 274 4.05 -26.78 4.41
C THR A 274 4.66 -28.18 4.40
N LEU A 275 4.81 -28.82 3.23
CA LEU A 275 5.43 -30.13 3.11
C LEU A 275 6.93 -30.09 3.41
N LEU A 276 7.66 -29.07 2.93
CA LEU A 276 9.07 -28.87 3.26
C LEU A 276 9.27 -28.70 4.77
N ARG A 277 8.42 -27.92 5.42
CA ARG A 277 8.40 -27.73 6.87
C ARG A 277 8.23 -29.05 7.61
N TYR A 278 7.25 -29.86 7.21
CA TYR A 278 6.99 -31.18 7.81
C TYR A 278 8.15 -32.16 7.59
N SER A 279 8.70 -32.21 6.38
CA SER A 279 9.86 -33.07 6.08
C SER A 279 11.07 -32.71 6.95
N MET A 280 11.30 -31.40 7.21
CA MET A 280 12.37 -30.94 8.10
C MET A 280 12.10 -31.27 9.56
N LEU A 281 10.83 -31.26 10.01
CA LEU A 281 10.46 -31.75 11.35
C LEU A 281 10.83 -33.22 11.52
N LEU A 282 10.46 -34.07 10.58
CA LEU A 282 10.83 -35.51 10.61
C LEU A 282 12.35 -35.70 10.60
N GLN A 283 13.09 -34.95 9.79
CA GLN A 283 14.56 -34.98 9.76
C GLN A 283 15.16 -34.55 11.11
N THR A 284 14.60 -33.55 11.75
CA THR A 284 15.05 -33.06 13.08
C THR A 284 14.92 -34.16 14.15
N LEU A 285 13.83 -34.92 14.12
CA LEU A 285 13.57 -35.99 15.09
C LEU A 285 14.38 -37.25 14.83
N THR A 286 14.68 -37.56 13.56
CA THR A 286 15.36 -38.81 13.19
C THR A 286 16.89 -38.68 13.21
N THR A 287 17.43 -37.65 12.59
CA THR A 287 18.89 -37.49 12.42
C THR A 287 19.46 -36.31 13.17
N ASN A 288 18.65 -35.31 13.47
CA ASN A 288 19.03 -34.00 14.01
C ASN A 288 20.24 -33.37 13.28
N ALA A 289 20.32 -33.59 11.98
CA ALA A 289 21.38 -33.10 11.11
C ALA A 289 20.79 -32.46 9.86
N ALA A 290 21.36 -31.34 9.44
CA ALA A 290 21.00 -30.63 8.22
C ALA A 290 22.23 -30.00 7.58
N THR A 291 22.23 -29.89 6.26
CA THR A 291 23.24 -29.09 5.56
C THR A 291 23.00 -27.59 5.84
N PRO A 292 24.02 -26.73 5.65
CA PRO A 292 23.83 -25.28 5.77
C PRO A 292 22.69 -24.74 4.91
N ALA A 293 22.54 -25.23 3.69
CA ALA A 293 21.44 -24.84 2.78
C ALA A 293 20.06 -25.26 3.31
N GLN A 294 19.92 -26.48 3.81
CA GLN A 294 18.68 -26.94 4.45
C GLN A 294 18.32 -26.09 5.67
N LEU A 295 19.31 -25.78 6.50
CA LEU A 295 19.10 -24.92 7.66
C LEU A 295 18.67 -23.51 7.24
N GLN A 296 19.27 -22.94 6.21
CA GLN A 296 18.89 -21.62 5.69
C GLN A 296 17.48 -21.64 5.08
N LEU A 297 17.13 -22.67 4.30
CA LEU A 297 15.76 -22.82 3.78
C LEU A 297 14.73 -22.89 4.91
N LEU A 298 15.01 -23.66 5.96
CA LEU A 298 14.11 -23.76 7.10
C LEU A 298 14.01 -22.44 7.88
N GLN A 299 15.08 -21.66 7.95
CA GLN A 299 15.02 -20.28 8.53
C GLN A 299 14.07 -19.40 7.73
N LEU A 300 14.12 -19.43 6.39
CA LEU A 300 13.19 -18.68 5.53
C LEU A 300 11.74 -19.16 5.72
N ILE A 301 11.52 -20.46 5.86
CA ILE A 301 10.18 -21.02 6.17
C ILE A 301 9.71 -20.57 7.55
N ALA A 302 10.59 -20.53 8.57
CA ALA A 302 10.25 -20.05 9.90
C ALA A 302 9.87 -18.56 9.88
N ILE A 303 10.58 -17.74 9.12
CA ILE A 303 10.21 -16.33 8.91
C ILE A 303 8.83 -16.24 8.26
N GLN A 304 8.54 -17.01 7.21
CA GLN A 304 7.22 -17.05 6.58
C GLN A 304 6.11 -17.46 7.55
N CYS A 305 6.35 -18.48 8.37
CA CYS A 305 5.38 -18.92 9.39
C CYS A 305 5.15 -17.85 10.46
N TYR A 306 6.17 -17.08 10.81
CA TYR A 306 6.01 -15.95 11.72
C TYR A 306 5.24 -14.79 11.07
N LEU A 307 5.48 -14.48 9.79
CA LEU A 307 4.78 -13.43 9.04
C LEU A 307 3.31 -13.75 8.86
N ASN A 308 2.97 -14.99 8.57
CA ASN A 308 1.60 -15.45 8.37
C ASN A 308 0.92 -15.93 9.67
N GLU A 309 1.60 -15.76 10.81
CA GLU A 309 1.11 -16.12 12.15
C GLU A 309 0.73 -17.61 12.26
N TYR A 310 1.53 -18.45 11.64
CA TYR A 310 1.38 -19.91 11.66
C TYR A 310 0.05 -20.42 11.09
N VAL A 311 -0.46 -19.77 10.05
CA VAL A 311 -1.75 -20.13 9.42
C VAL A 311 -1.68 -21.40 8.59
N PHE A 312 -0.48 -21.89 8.22
CA PHE A 312 -0.30 -23.12 7.45
C PHE A 312 -0.91 -24.33 8.17
N ALA A 313 -1.44 -25.26 7.37
CA ALA A 313 -2.02 -26.48 7.91
C ALA A 313 -1.03 -27.25 8.78
N VAL A 314 -1.55 -27.86 9.85
CA VAL A 314 -0.81 -28.73 10.77
C VAL A 314 -1.61 -30.01 10.95
N THR A 315 -0.98 -31.17 10.84
CA THR A 315 -1.61 -32.48 11.06
C THR A 315 -1.51 -32.90 12.53
N ASP A 316 -2.32 -33.91 12.91
CA ASP A 316 -2.25 -34.47 14.28
C ASP A 316 -0.88 -35.10 14.55
N ASP A 317 -0.25 -35.75 13.53
CA ASP A 317 1.10 -36.30 13.63
C ASP A 317 2.15 -35.21 13.86
N GLU A 318 2.07 -34.08 13.11
CA GLU A 318 2.93 -32.92 13.36
C GLU A 318 2.78 -32.41 14.79
N THR A 319 1.53 -32.30 15.28
CA THR A 319 1.24 -31.83 16.63
C THR A 319 1.89 -32.71 17.70
N ALA A 320 1.82 -34.03 17.55
CA ALA A 320 2.46 -34.99 18.45
C ALA A 320 3.99 -34.85 18.45
N HIS A 321 4.59 -34.81 17.24
CA HIS A 321 6.04 -34.63 17.07
C HIS A 321 6.54 -33.29 17.62
N LEU A 322 5.78 -32.23 17.47
CA LEU A 322 6.11 -30.89 17.99
C LEU A 322 6.03 -30.84 19.51
N ALA A 323 5.08 -31.56 20.12
CA ALA A 323 5.03 -31.65 21.58
C ALA A 323 6.29 -32.33 22.14
N GLU A 324 6.79 -33.39 21.52
CA GLU A 324 8.05 -34.06 21.85
C GLU A 324 9.24 -33.11 21.67
N LEU A 325 9.38 -32.45 20.51
CA LEU A 325 10.47 -31.51 20.22
C LEU A 325 10.47 -30.35 21.23
N LYS A 326 9.32 -29.78 21.53
CA LYS A 326 9.18 -28.70 22.51
C LYS A 326 9.61 -29.14 23.90
N GLN A 327 9.18 -30.31 24.35
CA GLN A 327 9.58 -30.85 25.66
C GLN A 327 11.07 -31.12 25.74
N ASN A 328 11.66 -31.66 24.68
CA ASN A 328 13.11 -31.89 24.61
C ASN A 328 13.91 -30.56 24.70
N LEU A 329 13.45 -29.51 24.01
CA LEU A 329 14.04 -28.17 24.10
C LEU A 329 13.91 -27.56 25.48
N ILE A 330 12.74 -27.68 26.15
CA ILE A 330 12.52 -27.22 27.53
C ILE A 330 13.54 -27.89 28.45
N THR A 331 13.63 -29.22 28.41
CA THR A 331 14.57 -30.00 29.19
C THR A 331 16.05 -29.57 28.94
N ALA A 332 16.40 -29.37 27.67
CA ALA A 332 17.74 -28.95 27.30
C ALA A 332 18.09 -27.51 27.78
N ILE A 333 17.11 -26.60 27.78
CA ILE A 333 17.27 -25.25 28.34
C ILE A 333 17.49 -25.31 29.83
N GLU A 334 16.60 -26.02 30.57
CA GLU A 334 16.64 -26.12 32.04
C GLU A 334 17.90 -26.82 32.53
N GLN A 335 18.35 -27.87 31.87
CA GLN A 335 19.52 -28.66 32.22
C GLN A 335 20.82 -28.19 31.59
N GLN A 336 20.79 -27.07 30.86
CA GLN A 336 21.92 -26.51 30.11
C GLN A 336 22.60 -27.50 29.15
N LEU A 337 21.83 -28.44 28.58
CA LEU A 337 22.31 -29.40 27.59
C LEU A 337 22.54 -28.72 26.21
N PRO A 338 23.36 -29.35 25.34
CA PRO A 338 23.55 -28.85 23.99
C PRO A 338 22.22 -28.79 23.21
N ILE A 339 22.04 -27.68 22.49
CA ILE A 339 20.88 -27.45 21.61
C ILE A 339 21.38 -27.19 20.20
N SER A 340 20.81 -27.88 19.21
CA SER A 340 21.15 -27.65 17.81
C SER A 340 20.33 -26.50 17.21
N ALA A 341 20.92 -25.79 16.23
CA ALA A 341 20.20 -24.75 15.47
C ALA A 341 18.98 -25.35 14.76
N LEU A 342 19.08 -26.58 14.26
CA LEU A 342 17.98 -27.26 13.59
C LEU A 342 16.77 -27.46 14.51
N GLN A 343 16.94 -27.87 15.75
CA GLN A 343 15.85 -28.03 16.73
C GLN A 343 15.11 -26.70 16.99
N VAL A 344 15.87 -25.64 17.18
CA VAL A 344 15.29 -24.32 17.47
C VAL A 344 14.52 -23.75 16.27
N VAL A 345 15.12 -23.79 15.07
CA VAL A 345 14.45 -23.25 13.88
C VAL A 345 13.27 -24.12 13.44
N THR A 346 13.31 -25.44 13.67
CA THR A 346 12.16 -26.30 13.42
C THR A 346 10.99 -25.92 14.32
N LEU A 347 11.21 -25.69 15.62
CA LEU A 347 10.15 -25.22 16.50
C LEU A 347 9.66 -23.80 16.08
N ALA A 348 10.59 -22.90 15.72
CA ALA A 348 10.27 -21.54 15.25
C ALA A 348 9.38 -21.52 14.00
N ALA A 349 9.44 -22.57 13.16
CA ALA A 349 8.56 -22.69 11.99
C ALA A 349 7.09 -23.08 12.32
N TYR A 350 6.80 -23.39 13.60
CA TYR A 350 5.46 -23.80 14.04
C TYR A 350 4.92 -22.95 15.20
N TYR A 351 5.80 -22.41 16.04
CA TYR A 351 5.44 -21.64 17.22
C TYR A 351 6.40 -20.47 17.45
N PRO A 352 5.93 -19.37 18.02
CA PRO A 352 6.85 -18.35 18.53
C PRO A 352 7.70 -18.92 19.65
N LEU A 353 9.01 -18.59 19.68
CA LEU A 353 9.97 -19.17 20.64
C LEU A 353 9.77 -18.65 22.07
N ASP A 354 9.03 -17.58 22.27
CA ASP A 354 8.67 -17.08 23.61
C ASP A 354 7.76 -18.04 24.39
N CYS A 355 7.21 -19.06 23.70
CA CYS A 355 6.50 -20.16 24.35
C CYS A 355 7.41 -21.09 25.17
N LEU A 356 8.76 -20.95 25.05
CA LEU A 356 9.74 -21.70 25.83
C LEU A 356 10.07 -20.97 27.13
N PRO A 357 10.17 -21.66 28.28
CA PRO A 357 10.62 -21.04 29.50
C PRO A 357 12.07 -20.53 29.37
N THR A 358 12.34 -19.37 29.94
CA THR A 358 13.69 -18.75 29.89
C THR A 358 14.31 -18.66 28.50
N ALA A 359 13.47 -18.53 27.43
CA ALA A 359 13.90 -18.56 26.03
C ALA A 359 15.00 -17.52 25.70
N MET A 360 15.11 -16.42 26.44
CA MET A 360 16.17 -15.42 26.26
C MET A 360 17.59 -15.98 26.43
N THR A 361 17.76 -17.09 27.15
CA THR A 361 19.07 -17.77 27.31
C THR A 361 19.56 -18.41 25.99
N LEU A 362 18.68 -18.55 24.98
CA LEU A 362 19.08 -19.00 23.66
C LEU A 362 20.06 -18.04 22.97
N PHE A 363 20.03 -16.73 23.30
CA PHE A 363 21.03 -15.77 22.80
C PHE A 363 22.46 -16.02 23.31
N GLU A 364 22.60 -16.69 24.44
CA GLU A 364 23.90 -16.96 25.06
C GLU A 364 24.56 -18.23 24.48
N ARG A 365 23.87 -18.96 23.61
CA ARG A 365 24.33 -20.22 23.04
C ARG A 365 25.12 -20.03 21.75
N PRO A 366 26.46 -20.33 21.70
CA PRO A 366 27.25 -20.15 20.48
C PRO A 366 26.76 -20.97 19.28
N SER A 367 26.15 -22.14 19.54
CA SER A 367 25.58 -22.99 18.50
C SER A 367 24.40 -22.35 17.73
N LEU A 368 23.80 -21.27 18.27
CA LEU A 368 22.63 -20.61 17.72
C LEU A 368 22.95 -19.25 17.06
N THR A 369 24.22 -18.90 16.91
CA THR A 369 24.63 -17.62 16.31
C THR A 369 24.07 -17.42 14.89
N SER A 370 23.95 -18.50 14.11
CA SER A 370 23.32 -18.48 12.77
C SER A 370 21.82 -18.14 12.80
N LEU A 371 21.16 -18.24 13.96
CA LEU A 371 19.73 -17.96 14.15
C LEU A 371 19.46 -16.57 14.75
N THR A 372 20.45 -15.69 14.83
CA THR A 372 20.32 -14.38 15.50
C THR A 372 19.10 -13.59 15.02
N ALA A 373 18.82 -13.57 13.70
CA ALA A 373 17.65 -12.88 13.15
C ALA A 373 16.33 -13.47 13.67
N ILE A 374 16.20 -14.79 13.67
CA ILE A 374 15.04 -15.52 14.22
C ILE A 374 14.86 -15.24 15.72
N LEU A 375 15.95 -15.30 16.49
CA LEU A 375 15.89 -15.01 17.92
C LEU A 375 15.49 -13.57 18.21
N ILE A 376 15.95 -12.60 17.42
CA ILE A 376 15.51 -11.20 17.53
C ILE A 376 14.02 -11.11 17.28
N GLN A 377 13.55 -11.66 16.17
CA GLN A 377 12.14 -11.60 15.76
C GLN A 377 11.20 -12.29 16.77
N HIS A 378 11.58 -13.46 17.29
CA HIS A 378 10.73 -14.27 18.16
C HIS A 378 10.84 -13.94 19.66
N LEU A 379 11.91 -13.26 20.10
CA LEU A 379 12.15 -13.03 21.52
C LEU A 379 12.38 -11.56 21.87
N ARG A 380 13.31 -10.87 21.17
CA ARG A 380 13.65 -9.49 21.51
C ARG A 380 12.55 -8.51 21.12
N GLU A 381 11.95 -8.68 19.93
CA GLU A 381 10.83 -7.82 19.49
C GLU A 381 9.59 -7.95 20.37
N PRO A 382 9.11 -9.16 20.74
CA PRO A 382 8.03 -9.32 21.71
C PRO A 382 8.36 -8.75 23.09
N GLN A 383 9.60 -8.88 23.55
CA GLN A 383 10.05 -8.26 24.81
C GLN A 383 9.95 -6.73 24.77
N GLN A 384 10.39 -6.10 23.70
CA GLN A 384 10.24 -4.65 23.48
C GLN A 384 8.77 -4.23 23.45
N GLN A 385 7.93 -5.00 22.76
CA GLN A 385 6.48 -4.75 22.73
C GLN A 385 5.86 -4.84 24.13
N ALA A 386 6.26 -5.83 24.92
CA ALA A 386 5.80 -5.96 26.30
C ALA A 386 6.20 -4.74 27.16
N GLU A 387 7.37 -4.14 26.92
CA GLU A 387 7.80 -2.92 27.60
C GLU A 387 6.97 -1.70 27.17
N TYR A 388 6.74 -1.51 25.87
CA TYR A 388 5.85 -0.45 25.37
C TYR A 388 4.43 -0.60 25.91
N ARG A 389 3.91 -1.83 25.98
CA ARG A 389 2.58 -2.14 26.53
C ARG A 389 2.39 -1.64 27.96
N ARG A 390 3.41 -1.78 28.83
CA ARG A 390 3.35 -1.34 30.23
C ARG A 390 3.25 0.18 30.38
N HIS A 391 3.79 0.92 29.43
CA HIS A 391 3.88 2.39 29.47
C HIS A 391 2.90 3.09 28.53
N MET A 392 2.03 2.34 27.85
CA MET A 392 1.07 2.90 26.91
C MET A 392 0.05 3.78 27.64
N PRO A 393 -0.09 5.08 27.28
CA PRO A 393 -1.11 5.94 27.87
C PRO A 393 -2.51 5.42 27.60
N GLN A 394 -3.39 5.51 28.58
CA GLN A 394 -4.82 5.22 28.45
C GLN A 394 -5.61 6.52 28.58
N LEU A 395 -6.37 6.88 27.54
CA LEU A 395 -7.15 8.13 27.49
C LEU A 395 -8.60 7.92 27.92
N THR A 396 -9.19 6.74 27.63
CA THR A 396 -10.57 6.42 27.99
C THR A 396 -10.64 5.03 28.65
N PRO A 397 -11.63 4.77 29.49
CA PRO A 397 -11.94 3.40 29.89
C PRO A 397 -12.36 2.57 28.67
N ILE A 398 -12.21 1.25 28.76
CA ILE A 398 -12.75 0.30 27.79
C ILE A 398 -13.83 -0.51 28.51
N GLU A 399 -15.07 -0.28 28.11
CA GLU A 399 -16.23 -0.87 28.75
C GLU A 399 -16.45 -2.33 28.32
N SER A 400 -17.39 -3.00 29.01
CA SER A 400 -17.85 -4.34 28.62
C SER A 400 -18.75 -4.27 27.37
N GLY A 401 -19.01 -5.40 26.73
CA GLY A 401 -19.87 -5.47 25.54
C GLY A 401 -19.12 -5.80 24.27
N ILE A 402 -19.60 -5.31 23.13
CA ILE A 402 -19.00 -5.56 21.81
C ILE A 402 -17.58 -5.01 21.75
N SER A 403 -17.31 -3.81 22.25
CA SER A 403 -15.96 -3.23 22.32
C SER A 403 -14.96 -4.17 23.03
N ALA A 404 -15.36 -4.84 24.09
CA ALA A 404 -14.49 -5.80 24.79
C ALA A 404 -14.23 -7.07 23.96
N LEU A 405 -15.22 -7.57 23.20
CA LEU A 405 -15.06 -8.73 22.34
C LEU A 405 -14.13 -8.41 21.17
N VAL A 406 -14.33 -7.27 20.51
CA VAL A 406 -13.48 -6.79 19.41
C VAL A 406 -12.06 -6.52 19.91
N LYS A 407 -11.90 -5.89 21.10
CA LYS A 407 -10.61 -5.72 21.75
C LYS A 407 -9.91 -7.07 21.95
N ASN A 408 -10.57 -8.07 22.50
CA ASN A 408 -9.97 -9.37 22.76
C ASN A 408 -9.50 -10.04 21.46
N GLN A 409 -10.26 -9.89 20.36
CA GLN A 409 -9.86 -10.39 19.06
C GLN A 409 -8.51 -9.81 18.63
N TYR A 410 -8.32 -8.49 18.71
CA TYR A 410 -7.09 -7.81 18.30
C TYR A 410 -5.97 -7.86 19.37
N GLU A 411 -6.27 -8.17 20.62
CA GLU A 411 -5.26 -8.52 21.63
C GLU A 411 -4.61 -9.87 21.34
N GLU A 412 -5.40 -10.85 20.87
CA GLU A 412 -4.91 -12.17 20.49
C GLU A 412 -4.22 -12.15 19.11
N ASN A 413 -4.77 -11.42 18.14
CA ASN A 413 -4.29 -11.33 16.76
C ASN A 413 -4.21 -9.88 16.29
N PRO A 414 -3.15 -9.15 16.63
CA PRO A 414 -2.94 -7.77 16.14
C PRO A 414 -2.92 -7.72 14.61
N TYR A 415 -3.75 -6.84 14.02
CA TYR A 415 -3.95 -6.75 12.58
C TYR A 415 -3.79 -5.30 12.06
N PRO A 416 -3.31 -5.11 10.81
CA PRO A 416 -2.62 -6.09 9.97
C PRO A 416 -1.17 -6.33 10.42
N ARG A 417 -0.60 -7.51 10.17
CA ARG A 417 0.83 -7.72 10.37
C ARG A 417 1.60 -7.24 9.16
N TRP A 418 2.67 -6.47 9.38
CA TRP A 418 3.48 -5.89 8.29
C TRP A 418 4.95 -5.80 8.68
N VAL A 419 5.85 -5.73 7.68
CA VAL A 419 7.31 -5.73 7.89
C VAL A 419 7.93 -4.37 7.60
N LYS A 420 7.65 -3.80 6.42
CA LYS A 420 8.23 -2.54 5.93
C LYS A 420 7.13 -1.61 5.41
N THR A 421 7.36 -0.30 5.52
CA THR A 421 6.58 0.75 4.85
C THR A 421 7.21 1.14 3.53
N ALA A 422 6.48 1.88 2.69
CA ALA A 422 7.07 2.57 1.55
C ALA A 422 8.00 3.69 2.00
N ALA A 423 9.05 3.94 1.23
CA ALA A 423 9.87 5.14 1.42
C ALA A 423 9.05 6.38 1.02
N VAL A 424 8.96 7.36 1.91
CA VAL A 424 8.26 8.62 1.62
C VAL A 424 9.12 9.48 0.71
N THR A 425 8.57 9.84 -0.44
CA THR A 425 9.28 10.58 -1.48
C THR A 425 9.01 12.09 -1.43
N GLN A 426 7.92 12.49 -0.79
CA GLN A 426 7.53 13.89 -0.68
C GLN A 426 6.60 14.09 0.53
N SER A 427 6.90 15.11 1.35
CA SER A 427 6.00 15.61 2.37
C SER A 427 5.07 16.66 1.79
N LEU A 428 3.81 16.63 2.19
CA LEU A 428 2.77 17.53 1.72
C LEU A 428 2.09 18.25 2.90
N THR A 429 1.52 19.43 2.66
CA THR A 429 0.47 19.94 3.56
C THR A 429 -0.84 19.20 3.29
N ILE A 430 -1.77 19.21 4.25
CA ILE A 430 -3.08 18.57 4.08
C ILE A 430 -3.81 19.17 2.87
N ASP A 431 -3.81 20.50 2.73
CA ASP A 431 -4.45 21.19 1.59
C ASP A 431 -3.83 20.79 0.24
N ALA A 432 -2.49 20.67 0.18
CA ALA A 432 -1.81 20.23 -1.04
C ALA A 432 -2.18 18.80 -1.40
N PHE A 433 -2.26 17.91 -0.40
CA PHE A 433 -2.71 16.54 -0.59
C PHE A 433 -4.16 16.49 -1.12
N ILE A 434 -5.10 17.24 -0.52
CA ILE A 434 -6.49 17.28 -0.98
C ILE A 434 -6.60 17.78 -2.42
N ARG A 435 -5.86 18.85 -2.79
CA ARG A 435 -5.84 19.35 -4.19
C ARG A 435 -5.30 18.31 -5.16
N GLN A 436 -4.26 17.59 -4.76
CA GLN A 436 -3.69 16.54 -5.60
C GLN A 436 -4.66 15.36 -5.79
N GLN A 437 -5.38 14.96 -4.74
CA GLN A 437 -6.33 13.85 -4.81
C GLN A 437 -7.63 14.22 -5.53
N PHE A 438 -8.11 15.46 -5.32
CA PHE A 438 -9.41 15.94 -5.82
C PHE A 438 -9.27 17.27 -6.57
N PRO A 439 -8.57 17.29 -7.72
CA PRO A 439 -8.16 18.54 -8.39
C PRO A 439 -9.32 19.40 -8.90
N LEU A 440 -10.49 18.82 -9.10
CA LEU A 440 -11.67 19.51 -9.61
C LEU A 440 -12.67 19.93 -8.51
N VAL A 441 -12.46 19.46 -7.28
CA VAL A 441 -13.39 19.67 -6.16
C VAL A 441 -13.06 20.97 -5.43
N GLN A 442 -14.09 21.74 -5.09
CA GLN A 442 -13.95 22.95 -4.28
C GLN A 442 -13.95 22.59 -2.79
N PHE A 443 -13.00 23.12 -2.05
CA PHE A 443 -12.94 22.99 -0.59
C PHE A 443 -12.40 24.27 0.05
N TYR A 444 -12.59 24.41 1.35
CA TYR A 444 -12.05 25.54 2.12
C TYR A 444 -10.69 25.14 2.70
N PRO A 445 -9.61 25.91 2.44
CA PRO A 445 -8.30 25.65 3.03
C PRO A 445 -8.34 25.63 4.55
N LEU A 446 -7.51 24.80 5.18
CA LEU A 446 -7.36 24.79 6.64
C LEU A 446 -6.91 26.16 7.15
N ARG A 447 -7.46 26.59 8.28
CA ARG A 447 -7.03 27.83 8.95
C ARG A 447 -5.57 27.75 9.43
N LYS A 448 -5.15 26.56 9.87
CA LYS A 448 -3.81 26.25 10.35
C LYS A 448 -3.06 25.45 9.27
N GLN A 449 -2.14 26.11 8.58
CA GLN A 449 -1.38 25.53 7.46
C GLN A 449 -0.13 24.77 7.91
N THR A 450 0.34 24.99 9.13
CA THR A 450 1.55 24.38 9.71
C THR A 450 1.23 23.78 11.07
N ASN A 451 1.96 22.71 11.44
CA ASN A 451 1.80 21.99 12.70
C ASN A 451 0.34 21.55 12.95
N ALA A 452 -0.28 20.94 11.93
CA ALA A 452 -1.65 20.46 11.99
C ALA A 452 -1.78 19.32 13.03
N ASP A 453 -2.91 19.31 13.76
CA ASP A 453 -3.23 18.22 14.68
C ASP A 453 -4.05 17.15 13.96
N ILE A 454 -3.55 15.91 13.94
CA ILE A 454 -4.16 14.79 13.23
C ILE A 454 -4.51 13.68 14.22
N LEU A 455 -5.73 13.14 14.10
CA LEU A 455 -6.16 11.94 14.82
C LEU A 455 -6.27 10.76 13.85
N ILE A 456 -5.65 9.64 14.21
CA ILE A 456 -5.91 8.34 13.59
C ILE A 456 -6.72 7.52 14.59
N ALA A 457 -7.99 7.30 14.29
CA ALA A 457 -8.90 6.57 15.16
C ALA A 457 -9.04 5.12 14.72
N GLY A 458 -8.54 4.18 15.53
CA GLY A 458 -8.40 2.77 15.21
C GLY A 458 -7.16 2.49 14.36
N CYS A 459 -5.98 2.76 14.92
CA CYS A 459 -4.72 2.69 14.16
C CYS A 459 -4.19 1.26 13.96
N GLY A 460 -4.77 0.26 14.64
CA GLY A 460 -4.27 -1.11 14.61
C GLY A 460 -2.78 -1.20 14.90
N THR A 461 -2.04 -1.95 14.12
CA THR A 461 -0.59 -2.12 14.22
C THR A 461 0.23 -0.93 13.66
N GLY A 462 -0.42 0.20 13.39
CA GLY A 462 0.25 1.48 13.14
C GLY A 462 0.65 1.77 11.71
N LEU A 463 0.40 0.89 10.75
CA LEU A 463 0.82 1.12 9.36
C LEU A 463 0.24 2.42 8.80
N HIS A 464 -1.07 2.61 8.93
CA HIS A 464 -1.77 3.82 8.48
C HIS A 464 -1.27 5.07 9.19
N SER A 465 -1.09 5.02 10.52
CA SER A 465 -0.62 6.18 11.30
C SER A 465 0.83 6.57 10.95
N ILE A 466 1.68 5.61 10.67
CA ILE A 466 3.05 5.83 10.20
C ILE A 466 3.04 6.47 8.81
N ASP A 467 2.25 5.95 7.87
CA ASP A 467 2.11 6.52 6.53
C ASP A 467 1.60 7.98 6.58
N THR A 468 0.63 8.27 7.46
CA THR A 468 0.11 9.64 7.67
C THR A 468 1.16 10.56 8.29
N ALA A 469 1.88 10.11 9.32
CA ALA A 469 2.93 10.88 9.98
C ALA A 469 4.11 11.22 9.04
N LEU A 470 4.43 10.31 8.14
CA LEU A 470 5.46 10.51 7.10
C LEU A 470 4.98 11.41 5.95
N ARG A 471 3.70 11.32 5.58
CA ARG A 471 3.08 12.13 4.53
C ARG A 471 2.95 13.59 4.94
N PHE A 472 2.58 13.85 6.20
CA PHE A 472 2.34 15.19 6.75
C PHE A 472 3.39 15.50 7.83
N THR A 473 4.64 15.69 7.44
CA THR A 473 5.76 15.85 8.39
C THR A 473 5.67 17.11 9.28
N ASP A 474 4.99 18.16 8.79
CA ASP A 474 4.69 19.35 9.60
C ASP A 474 3.32 19.19 10.29
N SER A 475 3.19 18.12 11.09
CA SER A 475 1.97 17.78 11.82
C SER A 475 2.29 17.06 13.13
N GLN A 476 1.31 17.01 14.03
CA GLN A 476 1.33 16.21 15.25
C GLN A 476 0.24 15.14 15.14
N VAL A 477 0.62 13.89 15.10
CA VAL A 477 -0.30 12.76 14.95
C VAL A 477 -0.51 12.10 16.29
N LEU A 478 -1.77 11.98 16.71
CA LEU A 478 -2.23 11.12 17.79
C LEU A 478 -2.91 9.90 17.16
N ALA A 479 -2.43 8.71 17.43
CA ALA A 479 -3.03 7.47 16.98
C ALA A 479 -3.61 6.70 18.16
N ILE A 480 -4.89 6.34 18.07
CA ILE A 480 -5.59 5.61 19.13
C ILE A 480 -6.08 4.26 18.64
N ASP A 481 -6.05 3.30 19.55
CA ASP A 481 -6.66 1.98 19.39
C ASP A 481 -7.04 1.43 20.77
N PHE A 482 -7.92 0.44 20.84
CA PHE A 482 -8.23 -0.21 22.12
C PHE A 482 -7.36 -1.43 22.39
N SER A 483 -6.65 -1.99 21.38
CA SER A 483 -5.73 -3.12 21.54
C SER A 483 -4.34 -2.64 21.94
N LEU A 484 -3.91 -2.99 23.16
CA LEU A 484 -2.53 -2.74 23.62
C LEU A 484 -1.50 -3.56 22.85
N ALA A 485 -1.87 -4.74 22.37
CA ALA A 485 -1.01 -5.57 21.53
C ALA A 485 -0.73 -4.89 20.19
N SER A 486 -1.76 -4.35 19.53
CA SER A 486 -1.63 -3.57 18.29
C SER A 486 -0.79 -2.30 18.51
N LEU A 487 -1.09 -1.52 19.55
CA LEU A 487 -0.39 -0.27 19.88
C LEU A 487 1.09 -0.49 20.22
N SER A 488 1.42 -1.57 20.95
CA SER A 488 2.81 -1.87 21.28
C SER A 488 3.63 -2.28 20.06
N TYR A 489 3.02 -2.99 19.12
CA TYR A 489 3.62 -3.27 17.81
C TYR A 489 3.86 -1.97 17.04
N ALA A 490 2.84 -1.11 16.94
CA ALA A 490 2.92 0.19 16.28
C ALA A 490 4.02 1.08 16.86
N GLN A 491 4.09 1.18 18.19
CA GLN A 491 5.11 1.98 18.88
C GLN A 491 6.52 1.47 18.61
N ARG A 492 6.73 0.13 18.62
CA ARG A 492 8.02 -0.45 18.27
C ARG A 492 8.44 -0.09 16.85
N LYS A 493 7.52 -0.26 15.88
CA LYS A 493 7.78 0.07 14.47
C LYS A 493 8.08 1.57 14.26
N THR A 494 7.35 2.44 14.94
CA THR A 494 7.58 3.89 14.91
C THR A 494 8.96 4.27 15.45
N ALA A 495 9.38 3.64 16.55
CA ALA A 495 10.71 3.83 17.12
C ALA A 495 11.83 3.30 16.20
N GLU A 496 11.62 2.14 15.56
CA GLU A 496 12.53 1.55 14.57
C GLU A 496 12.75 2.49 13.36
N LEU A 497 11.70 3.20 12.93
CA LEU A 497 11.74 4.15 11.81
C LEU A 497 12.19 5.57 12.21
N GLY A 498 12.40 5.84 13.51
CA GLY A 498 12.83 7.15 14.01
C GLY A 498 11.80 8.27 13.85
N ILE A 499 10.51 7.95 13.78
CA ILE A 499 9.42 8.92 13.62
C ILE A 499 9.14 9.61 14.95
N THR A 500 9.11 10.93 14.98
CA THR A 500 9.02 11.74 16.21
C THR A 500 7.72 12.55 16.34
N ASN A 501 6.97 12.72 15.26
CA ASN A 501 5.71 13.47 15.22
C ASN A 501 4.46 12.58 15.41
N LEU A 502 4.62 11.33 15.85
CA LEU A 502 3.56 10.34 16.06
C LEU A 502 3.57 9.82 17.49
N ARG A 503 2.42 9.82 18.13
CA ARG A 503 2.19 9.32 19.50
C ARG A 503 1.02 8.37 19.53
N TYR A 504 1.07 7.38 20.41
CA TYR A 504 0.04 6.36 20.58
C TYR A 504 -0.62 6.44 21.94
N ALA A 505 -1.92 6.09 21.99
CA ALA A 505 -2.65 5.94 23.25
C ALA A 505 -3.78 4.92 23.12
N GLN A 506 -4.07 4.23 24.20
CA GLN A 506 -5.24 3.35 24.28
C GLN A 506 -6.50 4.19 24.49
N ALA A 507 -7.52 4.00 23.62
CA ALA A 507 -8.82 4.65 23.76
C ALA A 507 -9.91 3.87 23.03
N ASP A 508 -11.15 3.97 23.54
CA ASP A 508 -12.38 3.56 22.86
C ASP A 508 -13.01 4.78 22.18
N ILE A 509 -13.28 4.69 20.88
CA ILE A 509 -13.91 5.76 20.10
C ILE A 509 -15.28 6.15 20.70
N LEU A 510 -16.05 5.17 21.18
CA LEU A 510 -17.38 5.42 21.77
C LEU A 510 -17.31 6.18 23.11
N GLN A 511 -16.13 6.25 23.75
CA GLN A 511 -15.90 7.01 25.00
C GLN A 511 -15.06 8.27 24.76
N PHE A 512 -14.72 8.58 23.50
CA PHE A 512 -13.80 9.65 23.17
C PHE A 512 -14.38 11.06 23.42
N ASN A 513 -15.71 11.20 23.45
CA ASN A 513 -16.43 12.44 23.79
C ASN A 513 -16.17 12.97 25.21
N THR A 514 -15.53 12.19 26.08
CA THR A 514 -15.12 12.63 27.42
C THR A 514 -13.86 13.50 27.42
N LEU A 515 -13.19 13.65 26.28
CA LEU A 515 -11.92 14.34 26.12
C LEU A 515 -12.11 15.71 25.47
N ASP A 516 -11.34 16.71 25.93
CA ASP A 516 -11.29 18.05 25.31
C ASP A 516 -10.11 18.11 24.34
N LEU A 517 -10.24 17.44 23.19
CA LEU A 517 -9.25 17.40 22.11
C LEU A 517 -9.90 17.83 20.80
N GLN A 518 -9.15 18.55 19.95
CA GLN A 518 -9.63 19.03 18.66
C GLN A 518 -8.55 18.86 17.57
N PHE A 519 -8.96 18.40 16.39
CA PHE A 519 -8.07 18.02 15.29
C PHE A 519 -8.42 18.78 14.00
N ASP A 520 -7.42 18.98 13.14
CA ASP A 520 -7.57 19.54 11.80
C ASP A 520 -7.89 18.45 10.77
N LEU A 521 -7.43 17.24 11.03
CA LEU A 521 -7.71 16.04 10.24
C LEU A 521 -8.01 14.84 11.15
N ILE A 522 -9.04 14.07 10.81
CA ILE A 522 -9.34 12.78 11.46
C ILE A 522 -9.42 11.71 10.38
N GLU A 523 -8.65 10.63 10.53
CA GLU A 523 -8.71 9.47 9.66
C GLU A 523 -9.13 8.24 10.45
N SER A 524 -10.08 7.45 9.91
CA SER A 524 -10.55 6.18 10.50
C SER A 524 -10.95 5.22 9.38
N ALA A 525 -10.04 4.32 9.01
CA ALA A 525 -10.23 3.40 7.91
C ALA A 525 -10.24 1.94 8.41
N GLY A 526 -11.30 1.20 8.09
CA GLY A 526 -11.44 -0.19 8.51
C GLY A 526 -11.82 -0.35 9.99
N VAL A 527 -12.55 0.59 10.59
CA VAL A 527 -12.76 0.64 12.04
C VAL A 527 -14.23 0.83 12.43
N LEU A 528 -14.87 1.90 11.96
CA LEU A 528 -16.22 2.26 12.45
C LEU A 528 -17.24 1.15 12.24
N HIS A 529 -17.14 0.40 11.15
CA HIS A 529 -18.05 -0.70 10.85
C HIS A 529 -17.88 -1.92 11.79
N HIS A 530 -16.92 -1.90 12.71
CA HIS A 530 -16.73 -2.89 13.76
C HIS A 530 -17.24 -2.42 15.13
N LEU A 531 -17.66 -1.16 15.25
CA LEU A 531 -18.25 -0.64 16.47
C LEU A 531 -19.67 -1.19 16.68
N GLU A 532 -20.15 -1.17 17.91
CA GLU A 532 -21.53 -1.51 18.23
C GLU A 532 -22.53 -0.59 17.51
N ASP A 533 -22.23 0.71 17.48
CA ASP A 533 -22.94 1.74 16.71
C ASP A 533 -21.94 2.55 15.87
N PRO A 534 -21.77 2.22 14.59
CA PRO A 534 -20.88 2.93 13.67
C PRO A 534 -21.22 4.41 13.52
N VAL A 535 -22.51 4.75 13.51
CA VAL A 535 -22.98 6.12 13.29
C VAL A 535 -22.70 6.99 14.53
N LEU A 536 -22.87 6.44 15.71
CA LEU A 536 -22.49 7.11 16.96
C LEU A 536 -20.98 7.37 17.00
N GLY A 537 -20.16 6.35 16.63
CA GLY A 537 -18.72 6.52 16.53
C GLY A 537 -18.33 7.65 15.56
N TRP A 538 -18.96 7.71 14.39
CA TRP A 538 -18.75 8.79 13.43
C TRP A 538 -19.13 10.17 14.01
N LYS A 539 -20.28 10.30 14.69
CA LYS A 539 -20.73 11.53 15.34
C LYS A 539 -19.74 12.00 16.40
N ILE A 540 -19.25 11.08 17.25
CA ILE A 540 -18.26 11.39 18.28
C ILE A 540 -16.97 11.94 17.64
N LEU A 541 -16.43 11.26 16.64
CA LEU A 541 -15.23 11.73 15.95
C LEU A 541 -15.46 13.10 15.31
N LEU A 542 -16.63 13.36 14.75
CA LEU A 542 -16.97 14.64 14.13
C LEU A 542 -17.04 15.80 15.16
N GLU A 543 -17.40 15.54 16.41
CA GLU A 543 -17.37 16.54 17.49
C GLU A 543 -15.94 17.02 17.77
N HIS A 544 -14.95 16.14 17.59
CA HIS A 544 -13.52 16.42 17.76
C HIS A 544 -12.86 17.04 16.51
N LEU A 545 -13.58 17.15 15.39
CA LEU A 545 -13.07 17.80 14.19
C LEU A 545 -13.35 19.31 14.25
N ARG A 546 -12.31 20.13 14.04
CA ARG A 546 -12.45 21.60 13.97
C ARG A 546 -13.37 22.01 12.80
N PRO A 547 -14.08 23.15 12.90
CA PRO A 547 -14.79 23.72 11.75
C PRO A 547 -13.83 23.95 10.57
N GLY A 548 -14.23 23.51 9.37
CA GLY A 548 -13.40 23.51 8.18
C GLY A 548 -12.35 22.38 8.10
N GLY A 549 -12.26 21.53 9.13
CA GLY A 549 -11.35 20.38 9.15
C GLY A 549 -11.77 19.26 8.20
N PHE A 550 -10.85 18.35 7.91
CA PHE A 550 -11.07 17.23 7.03
C PHE A 550 -11.24 15.91 7.79
N MET A 551 -12.04 15.01 7.23
CA MET A 551 -12.19 13.66 7.74
C MET A 551 -12.07 12.65 6.59
N SER A 552 -11.36 11.54 6.84
CA SER A 552 -11.26 10.40 5.94
C SER A 552 -11.80 9.15 6.62
N LEU A 553 -12.70 8.44 5.97
CA LEU A 553 -13.27 7.19 6.48
C LEU A 553 -13.08 6.05 5.49
N GLY A 554 -12.98 4.84 6.06
CA GLY A 554 -13.04 3.57 5.31
C GLY A 554 -14.16 2.69 5.87
N LEU A 555 -15.18 2.39 5.06
CA LEU A 555 -16.35 1.58 5.44
C LEU A 555 -16.55 0.42 4.46
N TYR A 556 -16.99 -0.75 4.95
CA TYR A 556 -17.23 -1.89 4.09
C TYR A 556 -18.48 -1.72 3.21
N SER A 557 -18.30 -1.99 1.90
CA SER A 557 -19.39 -2.04 0.94
C SER A 557 -20.22 -3.31 1.07
N GLN A 558 -21.53 -3.16 1.17
CA GLN A 558 -22.46 -4.30 1.14
C GLN A 558 -22.35 -5.07 -0.18
N CYS A 559 -22.14 -4.38 -1.29
CA CYS A 559 -22.01 -5.00 -2.61
C CYS A 559 -20.74 -5.85 -2.71
N ALA A 560 -19.61 -5.34 -2.24
CA ALA A 560 -18.32 -6.00 -2.34
C ALA A 560 -18.15 -7.16 -1.33
N ARG A 561 -18.87 -7.16 -0.21
CA ARG A 561 -18.74 -8.19 0.85
C ARG A 561 -19.52 -9.48 0.60
N ARG A 562 -20.20 -9.64 -0.55
CA ARG A 562 -21.02 -10.83 -0.87
C ARG A 562 -20.25 -12.15 -0.76
N SER A 563 -19.00 -12.18 -1.19
CA SER A 563 -18.13 -13.37 -1.09
C SER A 563 -17.82 -13.74 0.36
N VAL A 564 -17.62 -12.72 1.20
CA VAL A 564 -17.36 -12.91 2.65
C VAL A 564 -18.61 -13.44 3.34
N VAL A 565 -19.78 -12.85 3.10
CA VAL A 565 -21.06 -13.31 3.65
C VAL A 565 -21.30 -14.78 3.31
N LYS A 566 -21.08 -15.17 2.05
CA LYS A 566 -21.22 -16.58 1.62
C LYS A 566 -20.26 -17.53 2.36
N ALA A 567 -19.03 -17.08 2.62
CA ALA A 567 -18.07 -17.87 3.40
C ALA A 567 -18.46 -17.93 4.89
N GLN A 568 -19.00 -16.87 5.46
CA GLN A 568 -19.53 -16.85 6.83
C GLN A 568 -20.73 -17.80 7.01
N GLU A 569 -21.63 -17.88 6.01
CA GLU A 569 -22.72 -18.88 5.99
C GLU A 569 -22.17 -20.31 5.99
N PHE A 570 -21.12 -20.58 5.21
CA PHE A 570 -20.42 -21.87 5.21
C PHE A 570 -19.77 -22.17 6.56
N ILE A 571 -19.09 -21.20 7.17
CA ILE A 571 -18.47 -21.32 8.50
C ILE A 571 -19.51 -21.68 9.55
N ALA A 572 -20.63 -20.97 9.58
CA ALA A 572 -21.74 -21.22 10.49
C ALA A 572 -22.34 -22.62 10.29
N ALA A 573 -22.55 -23.04 9.04
CA ALA A 573 -23.10 -24.36 8.71
C ALA A 573 -22.16 -25.51 9.12
N GLN A 574 -20.84 -25.33 9.07
CA GLN A 574 -19.84 -26.30 9.48
C GLN A 574 -19.50 -26.23 10.98
N GLY A 575 -19.92 -25.19 11.68
CA GLY A 575 -19.69 -24.99 13.12
C GLY A 575 -18.25 -24.59 13.48
N TYR A 576 -17.47 -24.04 12.52
CA TYR A 576 -16.12 -23.54 12.80
C TYR A 576 -16.16 -22.33 13.75
N GLN A 577 -15.20 -22.30 14.68
CA GLN A 577 -15.01 -21.21 15.65
C GLN A 577 -13.80 -20.36 15.28
N ALA A 578 -13.68 -19.16 15.88
CA ALA A 578 -12.55 -18.24 15.67
C ALA A 578 -11.26 -18.69 16.38
N THR A 579 -11.00 -19.99 16.48
CA THR A 579 -9.76 -20.54 17.02
C THR A 579 -8.74 -20.76 15.90
N ALA A 580 -7.44 -20.71 16.21
CA ALA A 580 -6.41 -20.92 15.21
C ALA A 580 -6.57 -22.26 14.44
N ASP A 581 -6.95 -23.34 15.14
CA ASP A 581 -7.13 -24.66 14.53
C ASP A 581 -8.36 -24.71 13.63
N ASP A 582 -9.47 -24.10 14.03
CA ASP A 582 -10.67 -24.01 13.20
C ASP A 582 -10.46 -23.13 11.98
N ILE A 583 -9.74 -22.01 12.13
CA ILE A 583 -9.37 -21.14 11.01
C ILE A 583 -8.53 -21.92 9.99
N ARG A 584 -7.51 -22.70 10.42
CA ARG A 584 -6.71 -23.57 9.54
C ARG A 584 -7.59 -24.61 8.83
N ARG A 585 -8.47 -25.29 9.56
CA ARG A 585 -9.39 -26.29 9.00
C ARG A 585 -10.38 -25.68 8.01
N CYS A 586 -10.97 -24.52 8.34
CA CYS A 586 -11.87 -23.78 7.47
C CYS A 586 -11.17 -23.35 6.18
N ARG A 587 -9.96 -22.79 6.26
CA ARG A 587 -9.16 -22.43 5.08
C ARG A 587 -8.93 -23.62 4.16
N GLN A 588 -8.53 -24.78 4.73
CA GLN A 588 -8.33 -26.00 3.94
C GLN A 588 -9.63 -26.51 3.30
N ALA A 589 -10.77 -26.33 3.96
CA ALA A 589 -12.08 -26.69 3.42
C ALA A 589 -12.49 -25.75 2.26
N LEU A 590 -12.23 -24.45 2.37
CA LEU A 590 -12.51 -23.47 1.31
C LEU A 590 -11.59 -23.66 0.09
N ILE A 591 -10.29 -23.91 0.30
CA ILE A 591 -9.30 -24.17 -0.76
C ILE A 591 -9.71 -25.36 -1.63
N LYS A 592 -10.35 -26.40 -1.05
CA LYS A 592 -10.81 -27.58 -1.78
C LYS A 592 -12.04 -27.32 -2.65
N GLN A 593 -12.76 -26.22 -2.45
CA GLN A 593 -13.98 -25.88 -3.19
C GLN A 593 -13.65 -25.00 -4.41
N THR A 594 -12.95 -25.59 -5.39
CA THR A 594 -12.45 -24.87 -6.57
C THR A 594 -13.54 -24.39 -7.53
N ASP A 595 -14.75 -24.94 -7.44
CA ASP A 595 -15.86 -24.66 -8.37
C ASP A 595 -16.72 -23.45 -7.96
N ILE A 596 -16.39 -22.79 -6.83
CA ILE A 596 -17.14 -21.66 -6.31
C ILE A 596 -16.35 -20.36 -6.52
N PRO A 597 -16.74 -19.51 -7.49
CA PRO A 597 -15.98 -18.31 -7.86
C PRO A 597 -15.77 -17.34 -6.70
N GLU A 598 -16.75 -17.20 -5.81
CA GLU A 598 -16.68 -16.32 -4.65
C GLU A 598 -15.57 -16.76 -3.68
N TYR A 599 -15.33 -18.06 -3.51
CA TYR A 599 -14.23 -18.55 -2.68
C TYR A 599 -12.88 -18.36 -3.36
N GLN A 600 -12.81 -18.49 -4.69
CA GLN A 600 -11.57 -18.19 -5.42
C GLN A 600 -11.16 -16.71 -5.24
N HIS A 601 -12.13 -15.81 -5.26
CA HIS A 601 -11.85 -14.39 -4.98
C HIS A 601 -11.31 -14.17 -3.55
N LEU A 602 -11.88 -14.81 -2.54
CA LEU A 602 -11.40 -14.73 -1.16
C LEU A 602 -9.98 -15.32 -1.00
N ILE A 603 -9.75 -16.50 -1.60
CA ILE A 603 -8.46 -17.21 -1.53
C ILE A 603 -7.34 -16.40 -2.21
N SER A 604 -7.64 -15.64 -3.26
CA SER A 604 -6.68 -14.74 -3.90
C SER A 604 -6.35 -13.49 -3.09
N GLY A 605 -7.15 -13.18 -2.06
CA GLY A 605 -6.95 -12.04 -1.17
C GLY A 605 -5.85 -12.27 -0.14
N ARG A 606 -5.08 -11.23 0.19
CA ARG A 606 -3.96 -11.32 1.16
C ARG A 606 -4.39 -11.74 2.55
N ASP A 607 -5.55 -11.25 3.02
CA ASP A 607 -6.05 -11.53 4.37
C ASP A 607 -6.36 -13.01 4.59
N PHE A 608 -6.63 -13.77 3.52
CA PHE A 608 -6.81 -15.21 3.59
C PHE A 608 -5.52 -15.96 3.98
N HIS A 609 -4.34 -15.37 3.80
CA HIS A 609 -3.03 -16.02 3.97
C HIS A 609 -2.30 -15.68 5.27
N SER A 610 -2.97 -15.04 6.25
CA SER A 610 -2.48 -14.90 7.62
C SER A 610 -3.56 -15.24 8.63
N LEU A 611 -3.17 -15.60 9.85
CA LEU A 611 -4.16 -15.99 10.87
C LEU A 611 -5.01 -14.81 11.29
N SER A 612 -4.38 -13.66 11.59
CA SER A 612 -5.09 -12.42 11.95
C SER A 612 -5.97 -11.91 10.80
N GLY A 613 -5.42 -11.91 9.57
CA GLY A 613 -6.18 -11.51 8.38
C GLY A 613 -7.39 -12.40 8.12
N CYS A 614 -7.23 -13.73 8.18
CA CYS A 614 -8.34 -14.66 7.99
C CYS A 614 -9.38 -14.54 9.10
N ARG A 615 -8.95 -14.31 10.36
CA ARG A 615 -9.85 -14.06 11.49
C ARG A 615 -10.63 -12.77 11.29
N ASP A 616 -9.97 -11.69 10.88
CA ASP A 616 -10.59 -10.39 10.61
C ASP A 616 -11.59 -10.50 9.45
N LEU A 617 -11.19 -11.15 8.36
CA LEU A 617 -11.98 -11.29 7.14
C LEU A 617 -13.24 -12.13 7.32
N LEU A 618 -13.13 -13.30 8.00
CA LEU A 618 -14.15 -14.35 8.00
C LEU A 618 -14.79 -14.62 9.37
N PHE A 619 -14.12 -14.31 10.47
CA PHE A 619 -14.52 -14.66 11.83
C PHE A 619 -14.67 -13.45 12.74
N HIS A 620 -14.82 -12.24 12.15
CA HIS A 620 -14.96 -11.03 12.94
C HIS A 620 -16.24 -11.07 13.80
N VAL A 621 -16.11 -10.66 15.07
CA VAL A 621 -17.21 -10.75 16.05
C VAL A 621 -18.35 -9.76 15.80
N ASN A 622 -18.08 -8.65 15.10
CA ASN A 622 -19.09 -7.64 14.75
C ASN A 622 -18.68 -6.90 13.46
N GLU A 623 -19.56 -6.89 12.45
CA GLU A 623 -19.30 -6.21 11.18
C GLU A 623 -20.60 -5.63 10.63
N HIS A 624 -20.57 -4.34 10.27
CA HIS A 624 -21.64 -3.61 9.59
C HIS A 624 -21.25 -3.32 8.14
N HIS A 625 -22.21 -3.43 7.23
CA HIS A 625 -22.03 -3.12 5.81
C HIS A 625 -22.83 -1.88 5.46
N PHE A 626 -22.26 -1.02 4.61
CA PHE A 626 -22.89 0.21 4.17
C PHE A 626 -23.23 0.17 2.68
N THR A 627 -24.22 0.98 2.29
CA THR A 627 -24.52 1.30 0.90
C THR A 627 -24.23 2.78 0.64
N LEU A 628 -24.02 3.14 -0.62
CA LEU A 628 -23.78 4.54 -0.99
C LEU A 628 -24.98 5.47 -0.68
N PRO A 629 -26.24 5.05 -0.86
CA PRO A 629 -27.39 5.84 -0.38
C PRO A 629 -27.38 6.11 1.13
N GLN A 630 -27.00 5.12 1.98
CA GLN A 630 -26.86 5.34 3.43
C GLN A 630 -25.75 6.34 3.76
N ILE A 631 -24.61 6.24 3.09
CA ILE A 631 -23.50 7.21 3.26
C ILE A 631 -23.95 8.60 2.83
N ALA A 632 -24.66 8.75 1.71
CA ALA A 632 -25.17 10.03 1.23
C ALA A 632 -26.17 10.68 2.22
N GLU A 633 -27.02 9.86 2.86
CA GLU A 633 -27.94 10.33 3.89
C GLU A 633 -27.19 10.83 5.13
N LEU A 634 -26.21 10.05 5.62
CA LEU A 634 -25.38 10.41 6.77
C LEU A 634 -24.58 11.68 6.53
N LEU A 635 -23.97 11.87 5.35
CA LEU A 635 -23.24 13.07 5.00
C LEU A 635 -24.16 14.31 5.04
N ARG A 636 -25.41 14.18 4.56
CA ARG A 636 -26.40 15.25 4.58
C ARG A 636 -26.85 15.57 6.02
N GLU A 637 -27.14 14.54 6.83
CA GLU A 637 -27.52 14.68 8.24
C GLU A 637 -26.41 15.38 9.04
N LEU A 638 -25.16 14.94 8.84
CA LEU A 638 -23.99 15.45 9.56
C LEU A 638 -23.43 16.76 8.98
N LYS A 639 -24.02 17.28 7.90
CA LYS A 639 -23.60 18.51 7.20
C LYS A 639 -22.13 18.47 6.76
N LEU A 640 -21.72 17.34 6.21
CA LEU A 640 -20.39 17.11 5.68
C LEU A 640 -20.37 17.30 4.17
N ASN A 641 -19.36 18.01 3.67
CA ASN A 641 -19.11 18.16 2.24
C ASN A 641 -18.28 16.98 1.75
N PHE A 642 -18.84 16.16 0.86
CA PHE A 642 -18.14 15.03 0.25
C PHE A 642 -17.12 15.55 -0.76
N LEU A 643 -15.86 15.09 -0.68
CA LEU A 643 -14.78 15.49 -1.58
C LEU A 643 -14.46 14.44 -2.63
N GLY A 644 -14.69 13.15 -2.35
CA GLY A 644 -14.44 12.07 -3.29
C GLY A 644 -13.91 10.81 -2.63
N PHE A 645 -13.80 9.75 -3.45
CA PHE A 645 -13.22 8.48 -3.04
C PHE A 645 -11.71 8.43 -3.34
N ILE A 646 -10.96 7.78 -2.46
CA ILE A 646 -9.60 7.32 -2.77
C ILE A 646 -9.73 6.00 -3.52
N ILE A 647 -9.68 6.07 -4.83
CA ILE A 647 -9.83 4.93 -5.73
C ILE A 647 -8.89 5.13 -6.94
N ASP A 648 -8.67 4.06 -7.70
CA ASP A 648 -7.80 4.13 -8.87
C ASP A 648 -8.31 5.14 -9.91
N HIS A 649 -7.41 5.95 -10.46
CA HIS A 649 -7.76 6.91 -11.50
C HIS A 649 -8.40 6.28 -12.74
N ALA A 650 -8.10 5.02 -13.06
CA ALA A 650 -8.78 4.32 -14.15
C ALA A 650 -10.28 4.15 -13.86
N VAL A 651 -10.63 3.83 -12.62
CA VAL A 651 -12.03 3.73 -12.17
C VAL A 651 -12.72 5.10 -12.22
N ILE A 652 -12.01 6.16 -11.80
CA ILE A 652 -12.52 7.54 -11.91
C ILE A 652 -12.80 7.90 -13.39
N ASN A 653 -11.89 7.56 -14.30
CA ASN A 653 -12.07 7.81 -15.72
C ASN A 653 -13.25 7.02 -16.30
N ASP A 654 -13.40 5.75 -15.93
CA ASP A 654 -14.53 4.92 -16.36
C ASP A 654 -15.86 5.49 -15.83
N TYR A 655 -15.88 5.92 -14.57
CA TYR A 655 -17.02 6.62 -13.97
C TYR A 655 -17.37 7.91 -14.74
N CYS A 656 -16.39 8.79 -15.00
CA CYS A 656 -16.61 10.04 -15.73
C CYS A 656 -17.06 9.81 -17.18
N ASN A 657 -16.65 8.72 -17.81
CA ASN A 657 -17.15 8.31 -19.12
C ASN A 657 -18.64 7.90 -19.08
N CYS A 658 -19.06 7.22 -18.01
CA CYS A 658 -20.47 6.86 -17.81
C CYS A 658 -21.32 8.07 -17.39
N PHE A 659 -20.77 8.99 -16.61
CA PHE A 659 -21.47 10.15 -16.05
C PHE A 659 -20.76 11.48 -16.36
N PRO A 660 -20.76 11.93 -17.62
CA PRO A 660 -20.02 13.13 -18.04
C PRO A 660 -20.53 14.43 -17.41
N ASP A 661 -21.72 14.42 -16.82
CA ASP A 661 -22.33 15.57 -16.13
C ASP A 661 -21.75 15.74 -14.70
N ASP A 662 -21.01 14.74 -14.17
CA ASP A 662 -20.28 14.83 -12.88
C ASP A 662 -18.77 14.65 -13.06
N PRO A 663 -18.05 15.62 -13.63
CA PRO A 663 -16.61 15.54 -13.83
C PRO A 663 -15.82 15.56 -12.52
N THR A 664 -16.45 15.89 -11.40
CA THR A 664 -15.84 15.89 -10.05
C THR A 664 -15.89 14.53 -9.39
N ALA A 665 -16.66 13.60 -9.91
CA ALA A 665 -16.91 12.28 -9.34
C ALA A 665 -17.40 12.34 -7.88
N THR A 666 -18.31 13.29 -7.60
CA THR A 666 -18.84 13.53 -6.24
C THR A 666 -20.31 13.17 -6.07
N ASN A 667 -21.00 12.76 -7.14
CA ASN A 667 -22.39 12.35 -7.07
C ASN A 667 -22.54 10.89 -6.61
N LEU A 668 -22.94 10.70 -5.35
CA LEU A 668 -23.06 9.38 -4.73
C LEU A 668 -24.21 8.53 -5.33
N GLU A 669 -25.24 9.14 -5.96
CA GLU A 669 -26.28 8.40 -6.66
C GLU A 669 -25.73 7.78 -7.97
N TYR A 670 -24.87 8.50 -8.69
CA TYR A 670 -24.18 7.98 -9.87
C TYR A 670 -23.16 6.90 -9.49
N TRP A 671 -22.45 7.07 -8.36
CA TRP A 671 -21.56 6.04 -7.84
C TRP A 671 -22.32 4.77 -7.43
N ASP A 672 -23.53 4.88 -6.87
CA ASP A 672 -24.36 3.72 -6.55
C ASP A 672 -24.77 2.96 -7.81
N GLN A 673 -25.18 3.68 -8.89
CA GLN A 673 -25.46 3.07 -10.18
C GLN A 673 -24.22 2.39 -10.77
N PHE A 674 -23.05 3.05 -10.70
CA PHE A 674 -21.79 2.51 -11.19
C PHE A 674 -21.39 1.24 -10.43
N GLU A 675 -21.51 1.21 -9.11
CA GLU A 675 -21.20 0.02 -8.29
C GLU A 675 -22.14 -1.15 -8.59
N GLN A 676 -23.43 -0.91 -8.86
CA GLN A 676 -24.36 -1.98 -9.24
C GLN A 676 -23.94 -2.67 -10.55
N GLU A 677 -23.42 -1.92 -11.51
CA GLU A 677 -22.90 -2.44 -12.78
C GLU A 677 -21.48 -3.04 -12.63
N HIS A 678 -20.70 -2.53 -11.68
CA HIS A 678 -19.31 -2.90 -11.39
C HIS A 678 -19.10 -3.29 -9.92
N PRO A 679 -19.60 -4.45 -9.45
CA PRO A 679 -19.63 -4.81 -8.03
C PRO A 679 -18.26 -4.87 -7.32
N SER A 680 -17.17 -5.00 -8.07
CA SER A 680 -15.80 -5.03 -7.54
C SER A 680 -15.16 -3.63 -7.39
N THR A 681 -15.90 -2.56 -7.72
CA THR A 681 -15.38 -1.18 -7.66
C THR A 681 -14.79 -0.85 -6.28
N PHE A 682 -15.51 -1.19 -5.22
CA PHE A 682 -15.09 -0.96 -3.84
C PHE A 682 -14.75 -2.26 -3.11
N ALA A 683 -14.04 -3.17 -3.78
CA ALA A 683 -13.73 -4.52 -3.27
C ALA A 683 -13.06 -4.53 -1.88
N ASN A 684 -12.24 -3.52 -1.58
CA ASN A 684 -11.64 -3.37 -0.25
C ASN A 684 -12.60 -2.68 0.71
N MET A 685 -12.96 -1.44 0.43
CA MET A 685 -13.90 -0.61 1.19
C MET A 685 -14.19 0.71 0.47
N TYR A 686 -15.24 1.40 0.85
CA TYR A 686 -15.43 2.81 0.54
C TYR A 686 -14.41 3.64 1.32
N GLN A 687 -13.34 4.08 0.69
CA GLN A 687 -12.39 5.04 1.28
C GLN A 687 -12.69 6.42 0.72
N PHE A 688 -13.14 7.34 1.55
CA PHE A 688 -13.60 8.65 1.09
C PHE A 688 -13.22 9.78 2.03
N TRP A 689 -13.11 10.97 1.44
CA TRP A 689 -12.78 12.19 2.14
C TRP A 689 -13.96 13.14 2.16
N MET A 690 -14.06 13.89 3.25
CA MET A 690 -15.09 14.88 3.47
C MET A 690 -14.56 16.06 4.27
N GLN A 691 -15.25 17.20 4.20
CA GLN A 691 -14.92 18.39 4.95
C GLN A 691 -16.10 18.82 5.83
N LYS A 692 -15.83 19.17 7.10
CA LYS A 692 -16.81 19.76 8.02
C LYS A 692 -17.07 21.21 7.60
N ALA A 693 -18.33 21.64 7.61
CA ALA A 693 -18.68 23.05 7.38
C ALA A 693 -17.92 23.99 8.32
N SER A 694 -17.59 25.20 7.81
CA SER A 694 -16.79 26.22 8.55
C SER A 694 -17.60 26.89 9.63
#